data_17206c81ae8180d5c3068713db044e34
#
_entry.id   17206c81ae8180d5c3068713db044e34
#
_cell.length_a   1.000
_cell.length_b   1.000
_cell.length_c   1.000
_cell.angle_alpha   90.00
_cell.angle_beta   90.00
_cell.angle_gamma   90.00
#
_symmetry.space_group_name_H-M   'P 1'
#
loop_
_entity.id
_entity.type
_entity.pdbx_description
1 polymer ?
#
loop_
_entity_poly.entity_id
_entity_poly.type
_entity_poly.pdbx_seq_one_letter_code
_entity_poly.pdbx_strand_id
1 'polypeptide(L)'
;MRNPYPPLAAAPYPYLLAPLDLGFTRLRNRVVMGSMHTGLEDRLWDFGKLAAYYRERARGGVGLIVTGGFAPCREGWLLPFGSSLTSALEVPAHRRLTQAVHAEGGKILLQILHAGRYGYHPMAVSASPLKSPISWFTPRELSERGIRKTIRAFVRCARLAKAAAYDGVEVMGSEGYLLNQFLCPRTNRRDDQWGGPLENRMRLALEIVRGIRRIVGQRFILCYRLSLLDLVEGGNTWDEVRRIALALEEAGITLLNTGIGWHESRVPTIVTSVPRAAFAEVSARLRHELKVPVIASNRINTPEVAESLLATDKADLVSMARPLLADPQFVAKAGAGRAEEINTCIACNQACLDHAFANRRATCLVNPRAAFETELRYRKARTQKRIAVIGAGPAGLSAACVAAERGHRVSLFEASGEIGGQFNLAKRIPGKEEFRETLRYFRVRLERLGVDLRLGHRVRQGELDGQFDDVVVATGIQPRRPRIDGIGGPTVLSYVDVLRGAPVGARVAIVGAGGIGFDVAAFLVAAPSDGQPRALGEWLTEWGVDLDNSQPGGLREPAPTRPARQVWLLQRKPGAPGAQLGKTSGWVHRAHLRHNAVRMLGGVEYLKIDERGLLIRVDGEERWLEVDNVVICAGQEPLRELQISQAAESLRFHLIGGARVAGELDAKRAIREGAMLAARL
;
A
#
# COMPACT_ATOMS: atom_id res chain seq x y z
N MET A 1 -2.29 -19.15 28.57
CA MET A 1 -2.52 -18.04 29.53
C MET A 1 -2.64 -16.77 28.70
N ARG A 2 -3.83 -16.21 28.64
CA ARG A 2 -4.08 -14.94 27.95
C ARG A 2 -3.47 -13.85 28.80
N ASN A 3 -2.82 -12.93 28.15
CA ASN A 3 -1.98 -11.81 28.58
C ASN A 3 -2.10 -11.41 30.08
N PRO A 4 -1.06 -11.59 30.91
CA PRO A 4 -1.06 -11.19 32.31
C PRO A 4 -0.94 -9.65 32.52
N TYR A 5 -0.70 -8.88 31.43
CA TYR A 5 -0.53 -7.43 31.54
C TYR A 5 -1.83 -6.71 31.21
N PRO A 6 -2.44 -6.02 32.20
CA PRO A 6 -3.59 -5.17 31.96
C PRO A 6 -3.24 -4.02 31.00
N PRO A 7 -4.23 -3.39 30.38
CA PRO A 7 -4.00 -2.18 29.59
C PRO A 7 -3.28 -1.13 30.43
N LEU A 8 -2.42 -0.33 29.81
CA LEU A 8 -1.70 0.77 30.46
C LEU A 8 -2.66 1.96 30.66
N ALA A 9 -3.42 1.97 31.75
CA ALA A 9 -4.53 2.90 31.99
C ALA A 9 -4.21 4.38 31.75
N ALA A 10 -2.95 4.80 31.94
CA ALA A 10 -2.50 6.18 31.71
C ALA A 10 -2.01 6.45 30.27
N ALA A 11 -1.97 5.44 29.40
CA ALA A 11 -1.50 5.61 28.02
C ALA A 11 -2.62 6.06 27.08
N PRO A 12 -2.35 6.87 26.04
CA PRO A 12 -3.35 7.27 25.04
C PRO A 12 -4.00 6.09 24.31
N TYR A 13 -3.28 4.99 24.16
CA TYR A 13 -3.71 3.74 23.53
C TYR A 13 -3.30 2.56 24.43
N PRO A 14 -4.07 2.31 25.51
CA PRO A 14 -3.65 1.42 26.59
C PRO A 14 -3.46 -0.05 26.16
N TYR A 15 -4.24 -0.55 25.21
CA TYR A 15 -4.11 -1.91 24.71
C TYR A 15 -2.97 -2.04 23.67
N LEU A 16 -2.85 -1.08 22.76
CA LEU A 16 -1.84 -1.07 21.69
C LEU A 16 -0.42 -1.00 22.27
N LEU A 17 -0.25 -0.19 23.32
CA LEU A 17 1.05 0.05 23.95
C LEU A 17 1.37 -0.95 25.06
N ALA A 18 0.41 -1.79 25.47
CA ALA A 18 0.64 -2.84 26.45
C ALA A 18 1.68 -3.85 25.95
N PRO A 19 2.60 -4.28 26.80
CA PRO A 19 3.53 -5.35 26.44
C PRO A 19 2.82 -6.68 26.24
N LEU A 20 3.48 -7.61 25.53
CA LEU A 20 3.04 -9.00 25.41
C LEU A 20 4.14 -9.93 25.89
N ASP A 21 3.81 -10.82 26.84
CA ASP A 21 4.70 -11.87 27.28
C ASP A 21 4.48 -13.15 26.47
N LEU A 22 5.56 -13.68 25.90
CA LEU A 22 5.58 -14.96 25.20
C LEU A 22 6.14 -16.10 26.07
N GLY A 23 6.27 -15.87 27.38
CA GLY A 23 6.79 -16.82 28.35
C GLY A 23 8.32 -16.86 28.46
N PHE A 24 9.02 -16.77 27.35
CA PHE A 24 10.50 -16.76 27.30
C PHE A 24 11.07 -15.42 26.82
N THR A 25 10.24 -14.53 26.32
CA THR A 25 10.62 -13.18 25.88
C THR A 25 9.39 -12.27 25.89
N ARG A 26 9.61 -10.97 26.08
CA ARG A 26 8.56 -9.96 26.15
C ARG A 26 8.66 -8.99 24.97
N LEU A 27 7.54 -8.72 24.29
CA LEU A 27 7.40 -7.65 23.33
C LEU A 27 7.00 -6.37 24.07
N ARG A 28 7.58 -5.24 23.70
CA ARG A 28 7.36 -3.95 24.39
C ARG A 28 5.98 -3.33 24.14
N ASN A 29 5.28 -3.74 23.08
CA ASN A 29 3.91 -3.36 22.74
C ASN A 29 3.31 -4.37 21.73
N ARG A 30 2.06 -4.13 21.30
CA ARG A 30 1.28 -5.00 20.43
C ARG A 30 1.45 -4.71 18.93
N VAL A 31 2.38 -3.83 18.54
CA VAL A 31 2.60 -3.44 17.14
C VAL A 31 3.65 -4.34 16.49
N VAL A 32 3.25 -5.00 15.41
CA VAL A 32 4.13 -5.76 14.52
C VAL A 32 4.32 -4.99 13.22
N MET A 33 5.57 -4.70 12.85
CA MET A 33 5.88 -4.30 11.49
C MET A 33 5.84 -5.54 10.59
N GLY A 34 4.75 -5.71 9.84
CA GLY A 34 4.57 -6.83 8.93
C GLY A 34 5.59 -6.83 7.79
N SER A 35 5.85 -8.02 7.28
CA SER A 35 6.80 -8.24 6.18
C SER A 35 6.48 -7.37 4.96
N MET A 36 7.54 -6.77 4.40
CA MET A 36 7.47 -6.03 3.15
C MET A 36 8.79 -6.10 2.41
N HIS A 37 8.75 -6.52 1.16
CA HIS A 37 9.91 -6.51 0.28
C HIS A 37 10.22 -5.09 -0.18
N THR A 38 11.41 -4.59 0.14
CA THR A 38 11.85 -3.23 -0.21
C THR A 38 12.75 -3.17 -1.44
N GLY A 39 13.28 -4.34 -1.86
CA GLY A 39 14.33 -4.46 -2.89
C GLY A 39 15.75 -4.20 -2.34
N LEU A 40 15.88 -3.90 -1.04
CA LEU A 40 17.18 -3.81 -0.36
C LEU A 40 17.65 -5.18 0.14
N GLU A 41 16.74 -6.14 0.24
CA GLU A 41 16.98 -7.52 0.65
C GLU A 41 17.72 -8.35 -0.41
N ASP A 42 17.63 -7.96 -1.67
CA ASP A 42 18.12 -8.76 -2.81
C ASP A 42 19.64 -8.75 -2.95
N ARG A 43 20.32 -7.81 -2.30
CA ARG A 43 21.77 -7.62 -2.46
C ARG A 43 22.45 -7.37 -1.11
N LEU A 44 23.41 -8.20 -0.75
CA LEU A 44 24.12 -8.09 0.53
C LEU A 44 24.82 -6.75 0.76
N TRP A 45 25.23 -6.04 -0.29
CA TRP A 45 25.84 -4.69 -0.17
C TRP A 45 24.82 -3.60 0.17
N ASP A 46 23.52 -3.83 -0.04
CA ASP A 46 22.46 -2.90 0.38
C ASP A 46 22.00 -3.14 1.83
N PHE A 47 22.51 -4.16 2.51
CA PHE A 47 22.12 -4.48 3.90
C PHE A 47 22.46 -3.36 4.89
N GLY A 48 23.44 -2.49 4.59
CA GLY A 48 23.67 -1.27 5.36
C GLY A 48 22.49 -0.29 5.30
N LYS A 49 21.84 -0.16 4.13
CA LYS A 49 20.64 0.65 3.93
C LYS A 49 19.42 -0.02 4.57
N LEU A 50 19.30 -1.33 4.41
CA LEU A 50 18.23 -2.13 5.04
C LEU A 50 18.33 -2.07 6.57
N ALA A 51 19.53 -2.11 7.14
CA ALA A 51 19.76 -1.94 8.56
C ALA A 51 19.32 -0.55 9.05
N ALA A 52 19.60 0.51 8.30
CA ALA A 52 19.14 1.86 8.61
C ALA A 52 17.61 1.96 8.56
N TYR A 53 16.99 1.33 7.57
CA TYR A 53 15.55 1.23 7.42
C TYR A 53 14.90 0.59 8.65
N TYR A 54 15.36 -0.58 9.10
CA TYR A 54 14.81 -1.26 10.28
C TYR A 54 15.12 -0.53 11.58
N ARG A 55 16.34 0.03 11.71
CA ARG A 55 16.74 0.83 12.90
C ARG A 55 15.79 1.99 13.14
N GLU A 56 15.41 2.74 12.09
CA GLU A 56 14.53 3.91 12.24
C GLU A 56 13.15 3.50 12.79
N ARG A 57 12.60 2.35 12.36
CA ARG A 57 11.31 1.82 12.87
C ARG A 57 11.44 1.27 14.29
N ALA A 58 12.53 0.59 14.58
CA ALA A 58 12.81 0.13 15.95
C ALA A 58 12.94 1.31 16.92
N ARG A 59 13.71 2.37 16.54
CA ARG A 59 13.77 3.63 17.29
C ARG A 59 12.41 4.29 17.45
N GLY A 60 11.55 4.21 16.43
CA GLY A 60 10.16 4.66 16.45
C GLY A 60 9.22 3.86 17.34
N GLY A 61 9.71 2.86 18.08
CA GLY A 61 8.96 2.17 19.12
C GLY A 61 8.31 0.86 18.71
N VAL A 62 8.45 0.36 17.49
CA VAL A 62 7.82 -0.89 17.02
C VAL A 62 8.23 -2.08 17.90
N GLY A 63 7.25 -2.87 18.37
CA GLY A 63 7.48 -4.00 19.28
C GLY A 63 8.17 -5.18 18.61
N LEU A 64 7.78 -5.53 17.40
CA LEU A 64 8.31 -6.64 16.62
C LEU A 64 8.40 -6.26 15.14
N ILE A 65 9.53 -6.57 14.50
CA ILE A 65 9.74 -6.37 13.06
C ILE A 65 9.80 -7.72 12.38
N VAL A 66 9.11 -7.89 11.24
CA VAL A 66 9.26 -9.03 10.33
C VAL A 66 9.94 -8.53 9.07
N THR A 67 11.04 -9.16 8.66
CA THR A 67 11.76 -8.76 7.45
C THR A 67 10.96 -8.99 6.18
N GLY A 68 11.39 -8.46 5.04
CA GLY A 68 11.01 -8.97 3.73
C GLY A 68 11.33 -10.47 3.62
N GLY A 69 10.66 -11.18 2.68
CA GLY A 69 10.81 -12.61 2.54
C GLY A 69 12.21 -13.02 2.05
N PHE A 70 12.82 -14.01 2.69
CA PHE A 70 14.07 -14.63 2.27
C PHE A 70 13.84 -16.08 1.86
N ALA A 71 14.28 -16.47 0.68
CA ALA A 71 14.11 -17.82 0.16
C ALA A 71 15.06 -18.80 0.89
N PRO A 72 14.57 -20.00 1.28
CA PRO A 72 15.40 -21.04 1.92
C PRO A 72 16.24 -21.82 0.91
N CYS A 73 15.97 -21.71 -0.38
CA CYS A 73 16.67 -22.38 -1.49
C CYS A 73 16.42 -21.63 -2.81
N ARG A 74 17.16 -21.98 -3.87
CA ARG A 74 17.08 -21.33 -5.19
C ARG A 74 15.72 -21.52 -5.85
N GLU A 75 15.12 -22.69 -5.70
CA GLU A 75 13.77 -22.99 -6.22
C GLU A 75 12.69 -22.10 -5.57
N GLY A 76 12.98 -21.55 -4.39
CA GLY A 76 12.09 -20.66 -3.65
C GLY A 76 12.22 -19.19 -3.95
N TRP A 77 13.14 -18.75 -4.80
CA TRP A 77 13.27 -17.35 -5.19
C TRP A 77 11.99 -16.80 -5.80
N LEU A 78 11.68 -15.54 -5.53
CA LEU A 78 10.64 -14.81 -6.25
C LEU A 78 11.14 -14.36 -7.63
N LEU A 79 12.33 -13.75 -7.67
CA LEU A 79 13.07 -13.35 -8.87
C LEU A 79 14.42 -14.06 -8.88
N PRO A 80 15.04 -14.28 -10.06
CA PRO A 80 16.39 -14.83 -10.13
C PRO A 80 17.37 -14.02 -9.25
N PHE A 81 18.13 -14.74 -8.45
CA PHE A 81 19.11 -14.15 -7.49
C PHE A 81 18.47 -13.22 -6.43
N GLY A 82 17.15 -13.37 -6.18
CA GLY A 82 16.47 -12.62 -5.11
C GLY A 82 16.94 -13.01 -3.72
N SER A 83 16.40 -12.30 -2.73
CA SER A 83 16.72 -12.46 -1.30
C SER A 83 16.69 -13.91 -0.83
N SER A 84 17.74 -14.33 -0.14
CA SER A 84 17.85 -15.70 0.39
C SER A 84 18.73 -15.76 1.63
N LEU A 85 18.52 -16.82 2.46
CA LEU A 85 19.44 -17.17 3.53
C LEU A 85 19.67 -18.68 3.48
N THR A 86 20.74 -19.07 2.77
CA THR A 86 21.04 -20.46 2.39
C THR A 86 22.39 -20.95 2.88
N SER A 87 23.29 -20.02 3.26
CA SER A 87 24.68 -20.27 3.59
C SER A 87 25.11 -19.54 4.86
N ALA A 88 26.06 -20.12 5.60
CA ALA A 88 26.70 -19.47 6.75
C ALA A 88 27.47 -18.19 6.35
N LEU A 89 27.88 -18.07 5.09
CA LEU A 89 28.56 -16.88 4.56
C LEU A 89 27.67 -15.62 4.54
N GLU A 90 26.33 -15.79 4.55
CA GLU A 90 25.36 -14.69 4.57
C GLU A 90 25.10 -14.18 6.00
N VAL A 91 25.39 -15.00 7.03
CA VAL A 91 25.11 -14.69 8.45
C VAL A 91 25.71 -13.35 8.91
N PRO A 92 26.96 -12.97 8.58
CA PRO A 92 27.50 -11.67 9.02
C PRO A 92 26.71 -10.47 8.47
N ALA A 93 26.20 -10.55 7.25
CA ALA A 93 25.38 -9.49 6.68
C ALA A 93 24.02 -9.38 7.40
N HIS A 94 23.35 -10.51 7.65
CA HIS A 94 22.11 -10.56 8.44
C HIS A 94 22.30 -10.07 9.88
N ARG A 95 23.46 -10.34 10.49
CA ARG A 95 23.77 -9.87 11.85
C ARG A 95 23.80 -8.34 11.95
N ARG A 96 24.13 -7.62 10.86
CA ARG A 96 24.02 -6.14 10.82
C ARG A 96 22.56 -5.67 10.98
N LEU A 97 21.60 -6.42 10.46
CA LEU A 97 20.18 -6.09 10.58
C LEU A 97 19.69 -6.27 12.01
N THR A 98 19.99 -7.42 12.61
CA THR A 98 19.58 -7.73 13.99
C THR A 98 20.23 -6.80 15.00
N GLN A 99 21.54 -6.51 14.88
CA GLN A 99 22.23 -5.53 15.71
C GLN A 99 21.63 -4.13 15.61
N ALA A 100 21.25 -3.70 14.39
CA ALA A 100 20.64 -2.39 14.19
C ALA A 100 19.29 -2.25 14.89
N VAL A 101 18.49 -3.32 14.96
CA VAL A 101 17.19 -3.34 15.64
C VAL A 101 17.36 -3.49 17.15
N HIS A 102 18.24 -4.39 17.60
CA HIS A 102 18.50 -4.62 19.01
C HIS A 102 19.09 -3.39 19.72
N ALA A 103 19.96 -2.63 19.03
CA ALA A 103 20.50 -1.36 19.55
C ALA A 103 19.41 -0.33 19.89
N GLU A 104 18.23 -0.44 19.31
CA GLU A 104 17.07 0.42 19.59
C GLU A 104 16.01 -0.32 20.48
N GLY A 105 16.37 -1.43 21.10
CA GLY A 105 15.49 -2.21 22.00
C GLY A 105 14.35 -2.94 21.29
N GLY A 106 14.38 -3.05 19.95
CA GLY A 106 13.39 -3.79 19.16
C GLY A 106 13.69 -5.27 19.05
N LYS A 107 12.72 -6.04 18.53
CA LYS A 107 12.88 -7.46 18.17
C LYS A 107 12.62 -7.65 16.68
N ILE A 108 13.28 -8.68 16.08
CA ILE A 108 13.22 -8.90 14.65
C ILE A 108 13.13 -10.39 14.29
N LEU A 109 12.18 -10.74 13.43
CA LEU A 109 12.02 -12.06 12.81
C LEU A 109 12.49 -12.05 11.36
N LEU A 110 13.12 -13.14 10.93
CA LEU A 110 13.34 -13.38 9.49
C LEU A 110 12.09 -14.05 8.91
N GLN A 111 11.48 -13.48 7.87
CA GLN A 111 10.46 -14.21 7.12
C GLN A 111 11.10 -15.21 6.16
N ILE A 112 10.76 -16.50 6.31
CA ILE A 112 11.17 -17.56 5.38
C ILE A 112 10.07 -17.73 4.34
N LEU A 113 10.36 -17.35 3.10
CA LEU A 113 9.41 -17.35 2.00
C LEU A 113 9.91 -18.22 0.85
N HIS A 114 9.09 -19.15 0.41
CA HIS A 114 9.31 -19.91 -0.81
C HIS A 114 8.21 -19.57 -1.83
N ALA A 115 8.60 -18.94 -2.95
CA ALA A 115 7.63 -18.40 -3.91
C ALA A 115 6.70 -19.46 -4.53
N GLY A 116 7.15 -20.71 -4.63
CA GLY A 116 6.35 -21.75 -5.24
C GLY A 116 6.08 -21.44 -6.73
N ARG A 117 4.85 -21.60 -7.17
CA ARG A 117 4.41 -21.31 -8.57
C ARG A 117 4.42 -19.82 -8.93
N TYR A 118 4.65 -18.93 -7.95
CA TYR A 118 4.81 -17.50 -8.18
C TYR A 118 6.23 -17.07 -8.51
N GLY A 119 7.19 -18.02 -8.51
CA GLY A 119 8.56 -17.73 -8.94
C GLY A 119 8.62 -17.29 -10.41
N TYR A 120 9.27 -16.16 -10.66
CA TYR A 120 9.50 -15.62 -12.01
C TYR A 120 10.80 -16.20 -12.63
N HIS A 121 10.98 -17.50 -12.54
CA HIS A 121 12.15 -18.22 -13.06
C HIS A 121 11.81 -19.68 -13.41
N PRO A 122 12.56 -20.33 -14.33
CA PRO A 122 12.25 -21.68 -14.82
C PRO A 122 12.44 -22.80 -13.78
N MET A 123 13.09 -22.52 -12.63
CA MET A 123 13.27 -23.47 -11.53
C MET A 123 12.07 -23.53 -10.57
N ALA A 124 11.00 -22.76 -10.82
CA ALA A 124 9.82 -22.73 -9.96
C ALA A 124 9.23 -24.13 -9.76
N VAL A 125 8.83 -24.43 -8.52
CA VAL A 125 8.24 -25.70 -8.10
C VAL A 125 6.95 -25.46 -7.33
N SER A 126 6.05 -26.45 -7.31
CA SER A 126 4.77 -26.39 -6.59
C SER A 126 4.32 -27.74 -6.12
N ALA A 127 3.16 -27.82 -5.47
CA ALA A 127 2.47 -29.07 -5.12
C ALA A 127 2.09 -29.85 -6.39
N SER A 128 1.58 -29.16 -7.40
CA SER A 128 1.24 -29.72 -8.71
C SER A 128 1.65 -28.75 -9.83
N PRO A 129 1.80 -29.20 -11.10
CA PRO A 129 2.33 -28.39 -12.20
C PRO A 129 1.28 -27.45 -12.79
N LEU A 130 0.60 -26.69 -11.92
CA LEU A 130 -0.45 -25.75 -12.28
C LEU A 130 0.10 -24.32 -12.40
N LYS A 131 0.08 -23.77 -13.62
CA LYS A 131 0.55 -22.41 -13.89
C LYS A 131 -0.30 -21.38 -13.14
N SER A 132 0.34 -20.38 -12.54
CA SER A 132 -0.33 -19.22 -11.98
C SER A 132 -0.65 -18.20 -13.08
N PRO A 133 -1.80 -17.47 -13.00
CA PRO A 133 -2.13 -16.40 -13.95
C PRO A 133 -1.21 -15.18 -13.84
N ILE A 134 -0.42 -15.08 -12.77
CA ILE A 134 0.50 -13.96 -12.51
C ILE A 134 1.98 -14.31 -12.74
N SER A 135 2.31 -15.55 -13.13
CA SER A 135 3.68 -15.98 -13.46
C SER A 135 3.79 -16.45 -14.92
N TRP A 136 4.96 -16.25 -15.51
CA TRP A 136 5.23 -16.68 -16.87
C TRP A 136 5.57 -18.18 -16.98
N PHE A 137 6.07 -18.77 -15.89
CA PHE A 137 6.56 -20.14 -15.87
C PHE A 137 5.53 -21.10 -15.28
N THR A 138 5.40 -22.29 -15.88
CA THR A 138 4.69 -23.41 -15.28
C THR A 138 5.65 -24.08 -14.28
N PRO A 139 5.26 -24.20 -13.00
CA PRO A 139 6.11 -24.82 -12.01
C PRO A 139 6.23 -26.33 -12.27
N ARG A 140 7.35 -26.93 -11.85
CA ARG A 140 7.46 -28.38 -11.78
C ARG A 140 6.85 -28.88 -10.49
N GLU A 141 6.21 -30.04 -10.52
CA GLU A 141 5.77 -30.74 -9.33
C GLU A 141 6.99 -31.20 -8.49
N LEU A 142 6.92 -30.99 -7.18
CA LEU A 142 7.93 -31.50 -6.27
C LEU A 142 7.79 -33.01 -6.11
N SER A 143 8.85 -33.75 -6.42
CA SER A 143 8.96 -35.17 -6.05
C SER A 143 9.09 -35.32 -4.52
N GLU A 144 8.87 -36.51 -3.99
CA GLU A 144 9.09 -36.84 -2.55
C GLU A 144 10.49 -36.39 -2.08
N ARG A 145 11.54 -36.68 -2.86
CA ARG A 145 12.90 -36.21 -2.57
C ARG A 145 13.01 -34.69 -2.57
N GLY A 146 12.30 -34.03 -3.48
CA GLY A 146 12.21 -32.55 -3.58
C GLY A 146 11.55 -31.96 -2.34
N ILE A 147 10.44 -32.53 -1.90
CA ILE A 147 9.72 -32.12 -0.68
C ILE A 147 10.63 -32.25 0.55
N ARG A 148 11.30 -33.42 0.72
CA ARG A 148 12.24 -33.63 1.84
C ARG A 148 13.43 -32.66 1.80
N LYS A 149 13.92 -32.31 0.59
CA LYS A 149 14.96 -31.27 0.40
C LYS A 149 14.45 -29.91 0.83
N THR A 150 13.21 -29.56 0.46
CA THR A 150 12.57 -28.30 0.83
C THR A 150 12.40 -28.17 2.35
N ILE A 151 11.92 -29.21 3.04
CA ILE A 151 11.83 -29.23 4.51
C ILE A 151 13.19 -28.93 5.13
N ARG A 152 14.25 -29.65 4.70
CA ARG A 152 15.62 -29.43 5.20
C ARG A 152 16.11 -28.00 4.92
N ALA A 153 15.72 -27.39 3.80
CA ALA A 153 16.08 -26.03 3.45
C ALA A 153 15.44 -24.99 4.40
N PHE A 154 14.15 -25.13 4.74
CA PHE A 154 13.49 -24.28 5.73
C PHE A 154 14.14 -24.41 7.12
N VAL A 155 14.40 -25.63 7.57
CA VAL A 155 15.05 -25.90 8.86
C VAL A 155 16.45 -25.30 8.91
N ARG A 156 17.23 -25.44 7.82
CA ARG A 156 18.57 -24.83 7.70
C ARG A 156 18.48 -23.31 7.75
N CYS A 157 17.55 -22.70 7.01
CA CYS A 157 17.33 -21.26 7.01
C CYS A 157 17.03 -20.73 8.41
N ALA A 158 16.14 -21.38 9.16
CA ALA A 158 15.84 -21.02 10.55
C ALA A 158 17.06 -21.15 11.49
N ARG A 159 17.91 -22.18 11.30
CA ARG A 159 19.17 -22.32 12.03
C ARG A 159 20.13 -21.18 11.75
N LEU A 160 20.25 -20.77 10.47
CA LEU A 160 21.08 -19.64 10.06
C LEU A 160 20.54 -18.32 10.60
N ALA A 161 19.23 -18.13 10.61
CA ALA A 161 18.58 -16.96 11.22
C ALA A 161 18.92 -16.87 12.73
N LYS A 162 18.84 -17.99 13.46
CA LYS A 162 19.26 -18.03 14.87
C LYS A 162 20.75 -17.68 15.04
N ALA A 163 21.62 -18.18 14.16
CA ALA A 163 23.05 -17.84 14.17
C ALA A 163 23.30 -16.34 13.84
N ALA A 164 22.43 -15.71 13.07
CA ALA A 164 22.45 -14.29 12.77
C ALA A 164 21.79 -13.43 13.87
N ALA A 165 21.44 -14.02 15.02
CA ALA A 165 20.82 -13.38 16.18
C ALA A 165 19.42 -12.79 15.92
N TYR A 166 18.63 -13.35 14.99
CA TYR A 166 17.21 -13.07 14.93
C TYR A 166 16.50 -13.59 16.19
N ASP A 167 15.49 -12.88 16.67
CA ASP A 167 14.66 -13.28 17.82
C ASP A 167 13.72 -14.44 17.46
N GLY A 168 13.51 -14.67 16.17
CA GLY A 168 12.67 -15.73 15.64
C GLY A 168 12.62 -15.77 14.12
N VAL A 169 11.72 -16.59 13.62
CA VAL A 169 11.37 -16.64 12.19
C VAL A 169 9.86 -16.61 12.01
N GLU A 170 9.41 -16.04 10.88
CA GLU A 170 8.06 -16.18 10.38
C GLU A 170 8.07 -17.11 9.16
N VAL A 171 7.33 -18.21 9.24
CA VAL A 171 7.14 -19.14 8.11
C VAL A 171 5.98 -18.66 7.26
N MET A 172 6.24 -18.35 5.99
CA MET A 172 5.24 -17.83 5.07
C MET A 172 4.37 -18.94 4.49
N GLY A 173 3.16 -19.10 5.00
CA GLY A 173 2.18 -20.12 4.61
C GLY A 173 0.84 -19.54 4.11
N SER A 174 0.83 -18.32 3.57
CA SER A 174 -0.37 -17.63 3.08
C SER A 174 -0.18 -17.04 1.69
N GLU A 175 -1.20 -16.35 1.18
CA GLU A 175 -1.20 -15.51 -0.02
C GLU A 175 -0.85 -16.23 -1.32
N GLY A 176 -0.98 -17.58 -1.33
CA GLY A 176 -0.72 -18.42 -2.49
C GLY A 176 0.75 -18.79 -2.71
N TYR A 177 1.64 -18.62 -1.71
CA TYR A 177 3.01 -19.11 -1.75
C TYR A 177 3.09 -20.62 -1.51
N LEU A 178 4.26 -21.24 -1.61
CA LEU A 178 4.45 -22.70 -1.66
C LEU A 178 3.65 -23.47 -0.59
N LEU A 179 3.74 -23.07 0.66
CA LEU A 179 3.06 -23.82 1.73
C LEU A 179 1.53 -23.70 1.60
N ASN A 180 1.02 -22.52 1.23
CA ASN A 180 -0.41 -22.35 0.93
C ASN A 180 -0.84 -23.16 -0.31
N GLN A 181 0.06 -23.33 -1.31
CA GLN A 181 -0.19 -24.18 -2.47
C GLN A 181 -0.34 -25.66 -2.10
N PHE A 182 0.36 -26.13 -1.07
CA PHE A 182 0.18 -27.49 -0.54
C PHE A 182 -1.10 -27.63 0.28
N LEU A 183 -1.42 -26.63 1.10
CA LEU A 183 -2.61 -26.61 1.95
C LEU A 183 -3.92 -26.56 1.14
N CYS A 184 -3.95 -25.89 0.00
CA CYS A 184 -5.17 -25.56 -0.73
C CYS A 184 -5.48 -26.59 -1.83
N PRO A 185 -6.73 -27.13 -1.87
CA PRO A 185 -7.15 -28.10 -2.91
C PRO A 185 -7.04 -27.54 -4.33
N ARG A 186 -7.20 -26.21 -4.50
CA ARG A 186 -7.06 -25.53 -5.81
C ARG A 186 -5.75 -25.87 -6.50
N THR A 187 -4.66 -25.96 -5.75
CA THR A 187 -3.30 -26.09 -6.27
C THR A 187 -2.60 -27.38 -5.90
N ASN A 188 -3.15 -28.15 -4.97
CA ASN A 188 -2.65 -29.47 -4.61
C ASN A 188 -3.56 -30.54 -5.18
N ARG A 189 -3.18 -31.10 -6.33
CA ARG A 189 -3.88 -32.17 -7.05
C ARG A 189 -3.19 -33.52 -6.89
N ARG A 190 -2.34 -33.67 -5.85
CA ARG A 190 -1.60 -34.90 -5.60
C ARG A 190 -2.49 -35.96 -5.00
N ASP A 191 -2.18 -37.20 -5.27
CA ASP A 191 -2.80 -38.44 -4.75
C ASP A 191 -1.91 -39.24 -3.79
N ASP A 192 -0.70 -38.70 -3.50
CA ASP A 192 0.25 -39.27 -2.54
C ASP A 192 0.04 -38.73 -1.11
N GLN A 193 0.94 -39.13 -0.19
CA GLN A 193 0.90 -38.69 1.20
C GLN A 193 1.02 -37.16 1.43
N TRP A 194 1.18 -36.35 0.39
CA TRP A 194 1.31 -34.89 0.43
C TRP A 194 0.09 -34.18 -0.17
N GLY A 195 -0.93 -34.92 -0.62
CA GLY A 195 -2.14 -34.41 -1.24
C GLY A 195 -3.40 -35.19 -0.88
N GLY A 196 -4.54 -34.83 -1.46
CA GLY A 196 -5.85 -35.42 -1.17
C GLY A 196 -6.43 -34.91 0.16
N PRO A 197 -6.59 -35.77 1.19
CA PRO A 197 -7.13 -35.37 2.49
C PRO A 197 -6.35 -34.24 3.17
N LEU A 198 -7.04 -33.47 4.03
CA LEU A 198 -6.43 -32.32 4.70
C LEU A 198 -5.17 -32.68 5.48
N GLU A 199 -5.17 -33.85 6.14
CA GLU A 199 -4.05 -34.38 6.91
C GLU A 199 -2.77 -34.52 6.07
N ASN A 200 -2.93 -34.90 4.82
CA ASN A 200 -1.82 -35.00 3.86
C ASN A 200 -1.40 -33.61 3.37
N ARG A 201 -2.37 -32.75 3.03
CA ARG A 201 -2.10 -31.39 2.52
C ARG A 201 -1.37 -30.52 3.55
N MET A 202 -1.66 -30.64 4.84
CA MET A 202 -0.98 -29.88 5.90
C MET A 202 0.37 -30.50 6.33
N ARG A 203 0.69 -31.73 5.94
CA ARG A 203 1.90 -32.47 6.33
C ARG A 203 3.18 -31.67 6.09
N LEU A 204 3.33 -31.04 4.92
CA LEU A 204 4.52 -30.23 4.59
C LEU A 204 4.73 -29.09 5.59
N ALA A 205 3.69 -28.33 5.89
CA ALA A 205 3.75 -27.21 6.82
C ALA A 205 4.10 -27.69 8.23
N LEU A 206 3.47 -28.77 8.70
CA LEU A 206 3.72 -29.35 10.04
C LEU A 206 5.12 -29.91 10.17
N GLU A 207 5.63 -30.64 9.17
CA GLU A 207 7.01 -31.18 9.20
C GLU A 207 8.05 -30.04 9.22
N ILE A 208 7.80 -28.94 8.50
CA ILE A 208 8.66 -27.74 8.54
C ILE A 208 8.63 -27.13 9.94
N VAL A 209 7.46 -26.86 10.51
CA VAL A 209 7.31 -26.23 11.84
C VAL A 209 7.98 -27.10 12.92
N ARG A 210 7.68 -28.41 12.96
CA ARG A 210 8.29 -29.36 13.89
C ARG A 210 9.82 -29.45 13.72
N GLY A 211 10.28 -29.45 12.46
CA GLY A 211 11.71 -29.46 12.13
C GLY A 211 12.44 -28.21 12.61
N ILE A 212 11.84 -27.04 12.39
CA ILE A 212 12.35 -25.76 12.88
C ILE A 212 12.37 -25.76 14.41
N ARG A 213 11.25 -26.10 15.07
CA ARG A 213 11.14 -26.10 16.52
C ARG A 213 12.21 -26.99 17.17
N ARG A 214 12.48 -28.16 16.58
CA ARG A 214 13.52 -29.08 17.06
C ARG A 214 14.92 -28.47 17.01
N ILE A 215 15.26 -27.73 15.93
CA ILE A 215 16.62 -27.19 15.75
C ILE A 215 16.86 -25.88 16.49
N VAL A 216 15.82 -25.03 16.63
CA VAL A 216 15.94 -23.71 17.28
C VAL A 216 15.63 -23.78 18.80
N GLY A 217 14.95 -24.82 19.27
CA GLY A 217 14.52 -24.96 20.66
C GLY A 217 13.31 -24.11 21.03
N GLN A 218 12.90 -24.16 22.32
CA GLN A 218 11.66 -23.51 22.79
C GLN A 218 11.78 -21.98 22.98
N ARG A 219 12.99 -21.48 23.22
CA ARG A 219 13.24 -20.04 23.48
C ARG A 219 13.56 -19.26 22.22
N PHE A 220 12.71 -19.43 21.16
CA PHE A 220 12.86 -18.78 19.88
C PHE A 220 11.47 -18.54 19.30
N ILE A 221 11.14 -17.34 18.85
CA ILE A 221 9.84 -17.02 18.28
C ILE A 221 9.66 -17.78 16.97
N LEU A 222 8.65 -18.61 16.89
CA LEU A 222 8.25 -19.29 15.66
C LEU A 222 6.85 -18.80 15.28
N CYS A 223 6.79 -17.83 14.40
CA CYS A 223 5.58 -17.30 13.84
C CYS A 223 5.22 -18.10 12.57
N TYR A 224 3.94 -18.36 12.36
CA TYR A 224 3.44 -18.89 11.10
C TYR A 224 2.41 -17.91 10.53
N ARG A 225 2.53 -17.52 9.25
CA ARG A 225 1.55 -16.70 8.59
C ARG A 225 0.60 -17.58 7.79
N LEU A 226 -0.66 -17.63 8.20
CA LEU A 226 -1.71 -18.49 7.66
C LEU A 226 -2.73 -17.67 6.88
N SER A 227 -3.14 -18.16 5.71
CA SER A 227 -4.28 -17.59 4.96
C SER A 227 -5.59 -17.96 5.65
N LEU A 228 -6.33 -16.97 6.12
CA LEU A 228 -7.64 -17.18 6.75
C LEU A 228 -8.79 -17.16 5.73
N LEU A 229 -8.63 -16.37 4.68
CA LEU A 229 -9.49 -16.34 3.51
C LEU A 229 -8.59 -16.36 2.28
N ASP A 230 -8.69 -17.38 1.45
CA ASP A 230 -7.90 -17.47 0.22
C ASP A 230 -8.41 -16.50 -0.87
N LEU A 231 -9.70 -16.21 -0.87
CA LEU A 231 -10.43 -15.36 -1.84
C LEU A 231 -10.16 -15.78 -3.30
N VAL A 232 -10.10 -17.10 -3.49
CA VAL A 232 -10.00 -17.77 -4.78
C VAL A 232 -10.93 -18.98 -4.80
N GLU A 233 -11.46 -19.32 -5.96
CA GLU A 233 -12.30 -20.51 -6.14
C GLU A 233 -11.51 -21.78 -5.75
N GLY A 234 -12.16 -22.70 -5.04
CA GLY A 234 -11.54 -23.93 -4.56
C GLY A 234 -10.45 -23.69 -3.50
N GLY A 235 -10.53 -22.57 -2.78
CA GLY A 235 -9.74 -22.28 -1.60
C GLY A 235 -10.12 -23.18 -0.41
N ASN A 236 -9.44 -23.00 0.73
CA ASN A 236 -9.78 -23.73 1.96
C ASN A 236 -11.12 -23.26 2.55
N THR A 237 -11.84 -24.16 3.18
CA THR A 237 -13.02 -23.86 4.01
C THR A 237 -12.59 -23.35 5.38
N TRP A 238 -13.53 -22.76 6.13
CA TRP A 238 -13.24 -22.33 7.50
C TRP A 238 -12.82 -23.48 8.41
N ASP A 239 -13.47 -24.65 8.33
CA ASP A 239 -13.11 -25.80 9.12
C ASP A 239 -11.68 -26.26 8.83
N GLU A 240 -11.29 -26.30 7.57
CA GLU A 240 -9.91 -26.63 7.17
C GLU A 240 -8.91 -25.62 7.73
N VAL A 241 -9.17 -24.31 7.61
CA VAL A 241 -8.31 -23.24 8.17
C VAL A 241 -8.14 -23.41 9.69
N ARG A 242 -9.24 -23.65 10.38
CA ARG A 242 -9.26 -23.88 11.83
C ARG A 242 -8.42 -25.11 12.22
N ARG A 243 -8.64 -26.24 11.54
CA ARG A 243 -7.88 -27.49 11.79
C ARG A 243 -6.39 -27.34 11.50
N ILE A 244 -6.02 -26.62 10.45
CA ILE A 244 -4.62 -26.28 10.14
C ILE A 244 -4.03 -25.43 11.26
N ALA A 245 -4.73 -24.40 11.73
CA ALA A 245 -4.24 -23.52 12.78
C ALA A 245 -3.99 -24.26 14.10
N LEU A 246 -4.92 -25.12 14.52
CA LEU A 246 -4.77 -25.97 15.72
C LEU A 246 -3.59 -26.94 15.58
N ALA A 247 -3.43 -27.59 14.43
CA ALA A 247 -2.31 -28.48 14.16
C ALA A 247 -0.94 -27.75 14.14
N LEU A 248 -0.91 -26.48 13.66
CA LEU A 248 0.29 -25.64 13.72
C LEU A 248 0.62 -25.24 15.17
N GLU A 249 -0.38 -24.92 15.99
CA GLU A 249 -0.19 -24.66 17.42
C GLU A 249 0.42 -25.88 18.11
N GLU A 250 -0.14 -27.08 17.89
CA GLU A 250 0.39 -28.35 18.42
C GLU A 250 1.81 -28.63 17.91
N ALA A 251 2.10 -28.28 16.65
CA ALA A 251 3.45 -28.42 16.09
C ALA A 251 4.48 -27.47 16.70
N GLY A 252 4.05 -26.47 17.49
CA GLY A 252 4.90 -25.64 18.34
C GLY A 252 5.17 -24.23 17.81
N ILE A 253 4.27 -23.60 17.06
CA ILE A 253 4.33 -22.15 16.80
C ILE A 253 4.15 -21.37 18.12
N THR A 254 4.63 -20.13 18.17
CA THR A 254 4.46 -19.21 19.30
C THR A 254 3.60 -18.01 18.99
N LEU A 255 3.40 -17.72 17.72
CA LEU A 255 2.56 -16.66 17.20
C LEU A 255 1.91 -17.14 15.91
N LEU A 256 0.67 -16.75 15.66
CA LEU A 256 0.01 -16.91 14.37
C LEU A 256 -0.28 -15.56 13.75
N ASN A 257 0.31 -15.27 12.58
CA ASN A 257 0.02 -14.08 11.79
C ASN A 257 -1.02 -14.40 10.72
N THR A 258 -1.94 -13.47 10.46
CA THR A 258 -3.03 -13.68 9.52
C THR A 258 -2.70 -13.13 8.13
N GLY A 259 -3.06 -13.87 7.10
CA GLY A 259 -3.02 -13.46 5.70
C GLY A 259 -4.42 -13.50 5.08
N ILE A 260 -4.71 -12.59 4.15
CA ILE A 260 -6.00 -12.47 3.49
C ILE A 260 -5.79 -12.31 1.99
N GLY A 261 -6.37 -13.24 1.23
CA GLY A 261 -6.37 -13.22 -0.22
C GLY A 261 -5.05 -13.65 -0.86
N TRP A 262 -5.14 -14.38 -1.94
CA TRP A 262 -3.99 -14.73 -2.77
C TRP A 262 -3.60 -13.56 -3.67
N HIS A 263 -2.36 -13.50 -4.12
CA HIS A 263 -1.90 -12.49 -5.08
C HIS A 263 -2.67 -12.50 -6.40
N GLU A 264 -3.26 -13.62 -6.77
CA GLU A 264 -4.10 -13.77 -7.96
C GLU A 264 -5.59 -13.56 -7.71
N SER A 265 -5.98 -13.29 -6.47
CA SER A 265 -7.37 -12.98 -6.11
C SER A 265 -7.93 -11.81 -6.92
N ARG A 266 -9.21 -11.89 -7.24
CA ARG A 266 -9.97 -10.80 -7.89
C ARG A 266 -10.76 -9.96 -6.90
N VAL A 267 -10.57 -10.19 -5.61
CA VAL A 267 -11.07 -9.35 -4.52
C VAL A 267 -9.91 -8.49 -4.00
N PRO A 268 -10.05 -7.16 -3.93
CA PRO A 268 -9.01 -6.31 -3.35
C PRO A 268 -8.95 -6.48 -1.83
N THR A 269 -7.76 -6.51 -1.24
CA THR A 269 -7.60 -6.70 0.22
C THR A 269 -6.82 -5.58 0.90
N ILE A 270 -6.14 -4.72 0.14
CA ILE A 270 -5.19 -3.77 0.70
C ILE A 270 -5.21 -2.37 0.06
N VAL A 271 -5.99 -2.14 -1.00
CA VAL A 271 -6.08 -0.83 -1.66
C VAL A 271 -6.96 0.14 -0.88
N THR A 272 -6.91 1.42 -1.23
CA THR A 272 -7.61 2.49 -0.48
C THR A 272 -9.12 2.32 -0.39
N SER A 273 -9.76 1.70 -1.40
CA SER A 273 -11.20 1.43 -1.40
C SER A 273 -11.65 0.28 -0.49
N VAL A 274 -10.71 -0.48 0.08
CA VAL A 274 -11.02 -1.51 1.09
C VAL A 274 -11.21 -0.81 2.44
N PRO A 275 -12.33 -1.02 3.15
CA PRO A 275 -12.55 -0.43 4.48
C PRO A 275 -11.44 -0.78 5.47
N ARG A 276 -11.21 0.11 6.44
CA ARG A 276 -10.25 -0.14 7.52
C ARG A 276 -10.66 -1.37 8.32
N ALA A 277 -9.69 -2.21 8.65
CA ALA A 277 -9.87 -3.45 9.41
C ALA A 277 -10.93 -4.42 8.83
N ALA A 278 -11.16 -4.39 7.51
CA ALA A 278 -12.25 -5.14 6.84
C ALA A 278 -12.28 -6.63 7.16
N PHE A 279 -11.16 -7.23 7.55
CA PHE A 279 -11.03 -8.66 7.81
C PHE A 279 -10.80 -9.01 9.28
N ALA A 280 -11.05 -8.06 10.19
CA ALA A 280 -10.77 -8.24 11.62
C ALA A 280 -11.64 -9.35 12.25
N GLU A 281 -12.88 -9.51 11.81
CA GLU A 281 -13.79 -10.55 12.34
C GLU A 281 -13.26 -11.96 12.08
N VAL A 282 -12.60 -12.18 10.94
CA VAL A 282 -12.00 -13.48 10.63
C VAL A 282 -10.83 -13.79 11.58
N SER A 283 -10.02 -12.76 11.92
CA SER A 283 -8.96 -12.91 12.90
C SER A 283 -9.51 -13.18 14.31
N ALA A 284 -10.61 -12.51 14.68
CA ALA A 284 -11.29 -12.69 15.96
C ALA A 284 -11.79 -14.12 16.16
N ARG A 285 -12.42 -14.69 15.14
CA ARG A 285 -12.91 -16.10 15.19
C ARG A 285 -11.76 -17.05 15.49
N LEU A 286 -10.61 -16.91 14.81
CA LEU A 286 -9.48 -17.80 15.03
C LEU A 286 -8.82 -17.58 16.38
N ARG A 287 -8.77 -16.33 16.86
CA ARG A 287 -8.18 -16.01 18.16
C ARG A 287 -8.89 -16.73 19.31
N HIS A 288 -10.20 -16.94 19.23
CA HIS A 288 -10.97 -17.65 20.26
C HIS A 288 -10.70 -19.17 20.29
N GLU A 289 -10.16 -19.72 19.22
CA GLU A 289 -9.84 -21.15 19.08
C GLU A 289 -8.43 -21.50 19.56
N LEU A 290 -7.47 -20.55 19.44
CA LEU A 290 -6.05 -20.78 19.70
C LEU A 290 -5.64 -20.31 21.10
N LYS A 291 -4.60 -20.96 21.64
CA LYS A 291 -3.90 -20.54 22.86
C LYS A 291 -2.76 -19.58 22.57
N VAL A 292 -2.11 -19.71 21.40
CA VAL A 292 -1.06 -18.78 20.96
C VAL A 292 -1.65 -17.45 20.52
N PRO A 293 -0.92 -16.33 20.72
CA PRO A 293 -1.40 -15.03 20.28
C PRO A 293 -1.59 -14.94 18.76
N VAL A 294 -2.69 -14.28 18.35
CA VAL A 294 -3.05 -14.05 16.95
C VAL A 294 -2.81 -12.60 16.56
N ILE A 295 -2.18 -12.40 15.40
CA ILE A 295 -1.84 -11.10 14.83
C ILE A 295 -2.84 -10.77 13.72
N ALA A 296 -3.67 -9.73 13.90
CA ALA A 296 -4.55 -9.24 12.83
C ALA A 296 -3.78 -8.41 11.80
N SER A 297 -4.17 -8.52 10.54
CA SER A 297 -3.55 -7.80 9.43
C SER A 297 -4.60 -7.17 8.50
N ASN A 298 -4.15 -6.46 7.49
CA ASN A 298 -4.90 -5.79 6.42
C ASN A 298 -5.68 -4.54 6.85
N ARG A 299 -5.35 -3.42 6.24
CA ARG A 299 -6.03 -2.12 6.37
C ARG A 299 -6.11 -1.57 7.80
N ILE A 300 -5.13 -1.88 8.64
CA ILE A 300 -4.92 -1.26 9.96
C ILE A 300 -3.87 -0.17 9.77
N ASN A 301 -4.25 1.12 9.85
CA ASN A 301 -3.37 2.22 9.47
C ASN A 301 -3.43 3.45 10.39
N THR A 302 -4.21 3.40 11.46
CA THR A 302 -4.21 4.43 12.52
C THR A 302 -4.15 3.79 13.91
N PRO A 303 -3.71 4.53 14.94
CA PRO A 303 -3.67 4.01 16.32
C PRO A 303 -5.06 3.66 16.85
N GLU A 304 -6.09 4.44 16.49
CA GLU A 304 -7.47 4.26 16.94
C GLU A 304 -8.04 2.92 16.43
N VAL A 305 -7.82 2.62 15.14
CA VAL A 305 -8.24 1.32 14.55
C VAL A 305 -7.49 0.17 15.22
N ALA A 306 -6.19 0.30 15.41
CA ALA A 306 -5.37 -0.72 16.06
C ALA A 306 -5.80 -0.96 17.52
N GLU A 307 -6.02 0.10 18.28
CA GLU A 307 -6.51 0.07 19.67
C GLU A 307 -7.86 -0.60 19.78
N SER A 308 -8.81 -0.20 18.92
CA SER A 308 -10.16 -0.77 18.89
C SER A 308 -10.15 -2.29 18.69
N LEU A 309 -9.31 -2.82 17.78
CA LEU A 309 -9.21 -4.25 17.55
C LEU A 309 -8.70 -5.02 18.77
N LEU A 310 -7.75 -4.45 19.48
CA LEU A 310 -7.19 -5.06 20.69
C LEU A 310 -8.13 -4.94 21.88
N ALA A 311 -8.78 -3.78 22.05
CA ALA A 311 -9.74 -3.52 23.12
C ALA A 311 -11.01 -4.36 22.99
N THR A 312 -11.45 -4.65 21.75
CA THR A 312 -12.63 -5.47 21.48
C THR A 312 -12.30 -6.96 21.28
N ASP A 313 -11.14 -7.39 21.71
CA ASP A 313 -10.69 -8.79 21.74
C ASP A 313 -10.65 -9.48 20.35
N LYS A 314 -10.43 -8.69 19.27
CA LYS A 314 -10.36 -9.23 17.89
C LYS A 314 -8.97 -9.72 17.49
N ALA A 315 -7.95 -9.35 18.25
CA ALA A 315 -6.56 -9.79 18.05
C ALA A 315 -5.75 -9.61 19.34
N ASP A 316 -4.59 -10.26 19.42
CA ASP A 316 -3.59 -10.05 20.48
C ASP A 316 -2.52 -9.03 20.05
N LEU A 317 -2.23 -8.96 18.76
CA LEU A 317 -1.32 -7.98 18.13
C LEU A 317 -1.90 -7.51 16.80
N VAL A 318 -1.37 -6.39 16.30
CA VAL A 318 -1.73 -5.84 14.98
C VAL A 318 -0.50 -5.73 14.09
N SER A 319 -0.64 -6.17 12.84
CA SER A 319 0.42 -6.12 11.83
C SER A 319 0.22 -4.94 10.89
N MET A 320 1.19 -4.03 10.86
CA MET A 320 1.20 -2.81 10.06
C MET A 320 2.48 -2.72 9.24
N ALA A 321 2.46 -3.07 7.94
CA ALA A 321 3.62 -2.93 7.07
C ALA A 321 3.73 -1.50 6.50
N ARG A 322 2.78 -1.11 5.64
CA ARG A 322 2.76 0.19 4.95
C ARG A 322 2.59 1.40 5.87
N PRO A 323 1.85 1.35 6.99
CA PRO A 323 1.83 2.46 7.95
C PRO A 323 3.21 2.82 8.48
N LEU A 324 4.04 1.81 8.78
CA LEU A 324 5.42 2.01 9.25
C LEU A 324 6.40 2.36 8.12
N LEU A 325 6.01 2.18 6.85
CA LEU A 325 6.69 2.75 5.71
C LEU A 325 6.38 4.25 5.57
N ALA A 326 5.11 4.62 5.76
CA ALA A 326 4.65 6.01 5.70
C ALA A 326 5.19 6.83 6.87
N ASP A 327 5.14 6.30 8.09
CA ASP A 327 5.68 6.94 9.30
C ASP A 327 6.48 5.97 10.17
N PRO A 328 7.81 6.05 10.18
CA PRO A 328 8.64 5.19 11.02
C PRO A 328 8.46 5.48 12.54
N GLN A 329 7.91 6.63 12.91
CA GLN A 329 7.68 7.04 14.29
C GLN A 329 6.23 6.85 14.75
N PHE A 330 5.45 6.08 14.01
CA PHE A 330 4.04 5.83 14.29
C PHE A 330 3.77 5.49 15.76
N VAL A 331 4.49 4.51 16.32
CA VAL A 331 4.27 4.05 17.71
C VAL A 331 4.73 5.09 18.73
N ALA A 332 5.86 5.74 18.50
CA ALA A 332 6.36 6.79 19.38
C ALA A 332 5.40 8.00 19.44
N LYS A 333 4.84 8.38 18.29
CA LYS A 333 3.84 9.47 18.23
C LYS A 333 2.54 9.06 18.90
N ALA A 334 2.04 7.86 18.66
CA ALA A 334 0.87 7.32 19.33
C ALA A 334 1.07 7.31 20.85
N GLY A 335 2.20 6.79 21.33
CA GLY A 335 2.53 6.73 22.76
C GLY A 335 2.69 8.09 23.44
N ALA A 336 3.03 9.11 22.66
CA ALA A 336 3.13 10.50 23.15
C ALA A 336 1.81 11.28 23.06
N GLY A 337 0.68 10.65 22.68
CA GLY A 337 -0.60 11.32 22.46
C GLY A 337 -0.62 12.27 21.27
N ARG A 338 0.24 12.04 20.28
CA ARG A 338 0.42 12.92 19.10
C ARG A 338 0.01 12.20 17.79
N ALA A 339 -1.15 11.52 17.84
CA ALA A 339 -1.66 10.77 16.69
C ALA A 339 -1.90 11.65 15.46
N GLU A 340 -2.27 12.91 15.68
CA GLU A 340 -2.47 13.92 14.64
C GLU A 340 -1.19 14.24 13.83
N GLU A 341 0.00 13.92 14.36
CA GLU A 341 1.27 14.06 13.65
C GLU A 341 1.66 12.85 12.79
N ILE A 342 0.92 11.76 12.89
CA ILE A 342 1.24 10.55 12.14
C ILE A 342 0.97 10.77 10.64
N ASN A 343 1.98 10.51 9.80
CA ASN A 343 1.81 10.48 8.36
C ASN A 343 1.13 9.16 7.95
N THR A 344 -0.19 9.19 7.90
CA THR A 344 -1.01 7.99 7.72
C THR A 344 -0.84 7.39 6.31
N CYS A 345 -0.69 6.07 6.23
CA CYS A 345 -0.69 5.35 4.96
C CYS A 345 -2.09 5.40 4.32
N ILE A 346 -2.21 6.00 3.15
CA ILE A 346 -3.45 6.14 2.37
C ILE A 346 -3.74 4.94 1.45
N ALA A 347 -3.05 3.84 1.62
CA ALA A 347 -3.23 2.57 0.91
C ALA A 347 -3.20 2.66 -0.64
N CYS A 348 -2.50 3.64 -1.20
CA CYS A 348 -2.43 3.93 -2.64
C CYS A 348 -1.65 2.91 -3.47
N ASN A 349 -0.79 2.10 -2.87
CA ASN A 349 0.12 1.11 -3.46
C ASN A 349 1.19 1.64 -4.45
N GLN A 350 1.15 2.92 -4.84
CA GLN A 350 1.88 3.48 -5.99
C GLN A 350 3.41 3.47 -5.87
N ALA A 351 3.95 3.67 -4.66
CA ALA A 351 5.40 3.76 -4.45
C ALA A 351 5.98 2.56 -3.69
N CYS A 352 5.14 1.73 -3.13
CA CYS A 352 5.53 0.49 -2.45
C CYS A 352 5.32 -0.73 -3.36
N LEU A 353 4.08 -1.22 -3.48
CA LEU A 353 3.77 -2.43 -4.23
C LEU A 353 4.03 -2.29 -5.74
N ASP A 354 3.59 -1.20 -6.40
CA ASP A 354 3.85 -1.01 -7.82
C ASP A 354 5.36 -0.94 -8.12
N HIS A 355 6.17 -0.38 -7.21
CA HIS A 355 7.62 -0.41 -7.33
C HIS A 355 8.19 -1.82 -7.16
N ALA A 356 7.77 -2.55 -6.11
CA ALA A 356 8.23 -3.92 -5.87
C ALA A 356 7.91 -4.85 -7.06
N PHE A 357 6.67 -4.80 -7.58
CA PHE A 357 6.28 -5.58 -8.76
C PHE A 357 6.89 -5.10 -10.09
N ALA A 358 7.50 -3.93 -10.10
CA ALA A 358 8.30 -3.43 -11.23
C ALA A 358 9.81 -3.65 -11.03
N ASN A 359 10.21 -4.47 -10.06
CA ASN A 359 11.60 -4.70 -9.66
C ASN A 359 12.36 -3.40 -9.37
N ARG A 360 11.68 -2.48 -8.68
CA ARG A 360 12.21 -1.18 -8.26
C ARG A 360 12.20 -1.12 -6.75
N ARG A 361 13.19 -0.43 -6.17
CA ARG A 361 13.22 -0.17 -4.73
C ARG A 361 11.91 0.46 -4.27
N ALA A 362 11.26 -0.16 -3.28
CA ALA A 362 10.06 0.38 -2.68
C ALA A 362 10.35 1.69 -1.93
N THR A 363 9.36 2.57 -1.92
CA THR A 363 9.33 3.78 -1.09
C THR A 363 7.86 4.08 -0.74
N CYS A 364 7.55 5.26 -0.25
CA CYS A 364 6.19 5.65 0.04
C CYS A 364 5.81 6.93 -0.69
N LEU A 365 4.57 7.02 -1.19
CA LEU A 365 4.04 8.22 -1.83
C LEU A 365 4.08 9.42 -0.88
N VAL A 366 3.62 9.24 0.36
CA VAL A 366 3.55 10.31 1.38
C VAL A 366 4.85 10.47 2.16
N ASN A 367 5.82 9.55 2.04
CA ASN A 367 7.12 9.60 2.69
C ASN A 367 8.25 9.21 1.72
N PRO A 368 8.82 10.13 0.96
CA PRO A 368 9.86 9.83 -0.02
C PRO A 368 11.19 9.36 0.61
N ARG A 369 11.38 9.51 1.93
CA ARG A 369 12.55 8.98 2.66
C ARG A 369 12.47 7.47 2.89
N ALA A 370 11.27 6.88 2.89
CA ALA A 370 11.11 5.46 3.15
C ALA A 370 11.96 4.62 2.21
N ALA A 371 12.79 3.75 2.76
CA ALA A 371 13.85 2.97 2.13
C ALA A 371 14.98 3.80 1.48
N PHE A 372 14.99 5.13 1.68
CA PHE A 372 16.05 6.07 1.27
C PHE A 372 16.64 6.84 2.47
N GLU A 373 16.56 6.29 3.69
CA GLU A 373 16.97 6.93 4.94
C GLU A 373 18.44 7.36 4.95
N THR A 374 19.30 6.64 4.22
CA THR A 374 20.73 6.96 4.13
C THR A 374 21.06 7.99 3.04
N GLU A 375 20.17 8.21 2.08
CA GLU A 375 20.39 9.02 0.89
C GLU A 375 19.62 10.35 0.94
N LEU A 376 18.36 10.34 1.39
CA LEU A 376 17.54 11.53 1.54
C LEU A 376 17.47 11.95 3.01
N ARG A 377 18.41 12.81 3.42
CA ARG A 377 18.55 13.28 4.80
C ARG A 377 18.18 14.75 4.91
N TYR A 378 17.31 15.09 5.85
CA TYR A 378 16.91 16.47 6.15
C TYR A 378 17.82 17.05 7.26
N ARG A 379 19.09 17.33 6.88
CA ARG A 379 20.07 17.92 7.80
C ARG A 379 19.76 19.39 8.02
N LYS A 380 20.04 19.91 9.23
CA LYS A 380 19.97 21.35 9.49
C LYS A 380 20.84 22.09 8.48
N ALA A 381 20.33 23.19 7.95
CA ALA A 381 21.04 24.04 7.01
C ALA A 381 22.20 24.74 7.73
N ARG A 382 23.31 24.95 7.03
CA ARG A 382 24.45 25.72 7.54
C ARG A 382 24.10 27.22 7.66
N THR A 383 23.34 27.72 6.69
CA THR A 383 22.87 29.10 6.64
C THR A 383 21.35 29.11 6.56
N GLN A 384 20.70 29.83 7.44
CA GLN A 384 19.26 30.03 7.41
C GLN A 384 18.90 30.96 6.25
N LYS A 385 17.91 30.57 5.44
CA LYS A 385 17.37 31.36 4.33
C LYS A 385 15.92 31.72 4.58
N ARG A 386 15.44 32.79 3.91
CA ARG A 386 14.04 33.14 3.76
C ARG A 386 13.54 32.52 2.45
N ILE A 387 12.59 31.61 2.54
CA ILE A 387 12.10 30.82 1.37
C ILE A 387 10.62 31.10 1.18
N ALA A 388 10.25 31.59 0.00
CA ALA A 388 8.85 31.64 -0.42
C ALA A 388 8.50 30.36 -1.18
N VAL A 389 7.36 29.73 -0.81
CA VAL A 389 6.77 28.61 -1.54
C VAL A 389 5.41 29.04 -2.08
N ILE A 390 5.20 28.94 -3.40
CA ILE A 390 3.98 29.40 -4.06
C ILE A 390 3.16 28.20 -4.51
N GLY A 391 2.03 27.99 -3.87
CA GLY A 391 1.11 26.86 -4.05
C GLY A 391 1.22 25.82 -2.94
N ALA A 392 0.14 25.63 -2.18
CA ALA A 392 0.03 24.64 -1.10
C ALA A 392 -0.58 23.31 -1.56
N GLY A 393 -0.29 22.90 -2.80
CA GLY A 393 -0.50 21.52 -3.27
C GLY A 393 0.58 20.57 -2.73
N PRO A 394 0.52 19.24 -3.04
CA PRO A 394 1.43 18.23 -2.47
C PRO A 394 2.92 18.54 -2.61
N ALA A 395 3.34 19.15 -3.73
CA ALA A 395 4.73 19.52 -3.96
C ALA A 395 5.18 20.67 -3.04
N GLY A 396 4.38 21.74 -2.97
CA GLY A 396 4.67 22.91 -2.12
C GLY A 396 4.60 22.57 -0.63
N LEU A 397 3.61 21.82 -0.20
CA LEU A 397 3.50 21.33 1.19
C LEU A 397 4.73 20.54 1.62
N SER A 398 5.18 19.62 0.77
CA SER A 398 6.39 18.84 1.03
C SER A 398 7.65 19.73 1.07
N ALA A 399 7.79 20.68 0.14
CA ALA A 399 8.93 21.60 0.10
C ALA A 399 8.95 22.50 1.34
N ALA A 400 7.82 23.11 1.71
CA ALA A 400 7.70 23.99 2.86
C ALA A 400 8.07 23.27 4.17
N CYS A 401 7.49 22.08 4.40
CA CYS A 401 7.78 21.30 5.60
C CYS A 401 9.25 20.90 5.71
N VAL A 402 9.86 20.40 4.61
CA VAL A 402 11.27 19.97 4.64
C VAL A 402 12.22 21.16 4.79
N ALA A 403 11.95 22.27 4.14
CA ALA A 403 12.75 23.50 4.28
C ALA A 403 12.69 24.03 5.74
N ALA A 404 11.51 24.10 6.35
CA ALA A 404 11.33 24.54 7.72
C ALA A 404 11.98 23.56 8.73
N GLU A 405 11.86 22.23 8.51
CA GLU A 405 12.53 21.20 9.31
C GLU A 405 14.07 21.38 9.30
N ARG A 406 14.63 21.85 8.18
CA ARG A 406 16.06 22.16 8.07
C ARG A 406 16.46 23.48 8.71
N GLY A 407 15.50 24.29 9.19
CA GLY A 407 15.73 25.54 9.93
C GLY A 407 15.64 26.80 9.09
N HIS A 408 15.14 26.72 7.85
CA HIS A 408 14.83 27.92 7.05
C HIS A 408 13.57 28.63 7.55
N ARG A 409 13.45 29.94 7.28
CA ARG A 409 12.22 30.70 7.46
C ARG A 409 11.38 30.55 6.19
N VAL A 410 10.19 29.97 6.32
CA VAL A 410 9.36 29.62 5.16
C VAL A 410 8.03 30.35 5.24
N SER A 411 7.67 31.07 4.15
CA SER A 411 6.33 31.57 3.90
C SER A 411 5.70 30.75 2.75
N LEU A 412 4.53 30.18 3.00
CA LEU A 412 3.77 29.35 2.05
C LEU A 412 2.52 30.11 1.62
N PHE A 413 2.45 30.46 0.33
CA PHE A 413 1.35 31.20 -0.29
C PHE A 413 0.42 30.24 -1.04
N GLU A 414 -0.89 30.41 -0.84
CA GLU A 414 -1.93 29.64 -1.53
C GLU A 414 -3.07 30.55 -1.96
N ALA A 415 -3.42 30.48 -3.25
CA ALA A 415 -4.47 31.30 -3.82
C ALA A 415 -5.88 30.93 -3.34
N SER A 416 -6.09 29.68 -2.94
CA SER A 416 -7.36 29.21 -2.36
C SER A 416 -7.42 29.40 -0.84
N GLY A 417 -8.61 29.25 -0.26
CA GLY A 417 -8.84 29.33 1.19
C GLY A 417 -8.40 28.07 1.97
N GLU A 418 -7.85 27.04 1.28
CA GLU A 418 -7.43 25.81 1.93
C GLU A 418 -6.16 25.21 1.28
N ILE A 419 -5.36 24.48 2.06
CA ILE A 419 -4.23 23.71 1.56
C ILE A 419 -4.73 22.45 0.83
N GLY A 420 -3.90 21.88 -0.07
CA GLY A 420 -4.14 20.55 -0.63
C GLY A 420 -4.15 20.47 -2.15
N GLY A 421 -4.50 21.54 -2.85
CA GLY A 421 -4.55 21.56 -4.31
C GLY A 421 -5.37 20.40 -4.87
N GLN A 422 -4.79 19.57 -5.74
CA GLN A 422 -5.48 18.43 -6.36
C GLN A 422 -5.92 17.34 -5.36
N PHE A 423 -5.36 17.25 -4.17
CA PHE A 423 -5.84 16.33 -3.13
C PHE A 423 -7.23 16.69 -2.63
N ASN A 424 -7.63 17.96 -2.71
CA ASN A 424 -9.00 18.39 -2.39
C ASN A 424 -10.04 17.83 -3.34
N LEU A 425 -9.66 17.56 -4.60
CA LEU A 425 -10.49 16.86 -5.56
C LEU A 425 -10.43 15.34 -5.35
N ALA A 426 -9.22 14.80 -5.18
CA ALA A 426 -9.01 13.35 -5.01
C ALA A 426 -9.73 12.78 -3.78
N LYS A 427 -9.75 13.50 -2.64
CA LYS A 427 -10.44 13.08 -1.40
C LYS A 427 -11.96 12.93 -1.54
N ARG A 428 -12.55 13.44 -2.64
CA ARG A 428 -13.99 13.36 -2.94
C ARG A 428 -14.37 12.09 -3.72
N ILE A 429 -13.38 11.39 -4.25
CA ILE A 429 -13.58 10.15 -5.00
C ILE A 429 -13.92 9.02 -4.02
N PRO A 430 -15.03 8.28 -4.22
CA PRO A 430 -15.39 7.16 -3.38
C PRO A 430 -14.25 6.14 -3.24
N GLY A 431 -13.92 5.77 -2.01
CA GLY A 431 -12.79 4.92 -1.67
C GLY A 431 -11.43 5.63 -1.59
N LYS A 432 -11.39 6.98 -1.72
CA LYS A 432 -10.17 7.81 -1.52
C LYS A 432 -10.32 8.81 -0.37
N GLU A 433 -11.27 8.63 0.50
CA GLU A 433 -11.53 9.51 1.65
C GLU A 433 -10.31 9.65 2.55
N GLU A 434 -9.47 8.61 2.62
CA GLU A 434 -8.22 8.64 3.40
C GLU A 434 -7.18 9.66 2.92
N PHE A 435 -7.36 10.26 1.75
CA PHE A 435 -6.48 11.35 1.29
C PHE A 435 -6.61 12.60 2.19
N ARG A 436 -7.68 12.72 2.97
CA ARG A 436 -7.83 13.73 4.03
C ARG A 436 -6.72 13.62 5.09
N GLU A 437 -6.25 12.39 5.38
CA GLU A 437 -5.19 12.15 6.36
C GLU A 437 -3.86 12.82 5.95
N THR A 438 -3.53 12.81 4.65
CA THR A 438 -2.34 13.51 4.15
C THR A 438 -2.45 15.02 4.36
N LEU A 439 -3.65 15.61 4.14
CA LEU A 439 -3.89 17.04 4.36
C LEU A 439 -3.84 17.39 5.85
N ARG A 440 -4.44 16.55 6.72
CA ARG A 440 -4.33 16.69 8.17
C ARG A 440 -2.87 16.70 8.61
N TYR A 441 -2.08 15.70 8.19
CA TYR A 441 -0.65 15.59 8.48
C TYR A 441 0.12 16.86 8.10
N PHE A 442 -0.06 17.35 6.85
CA PHE A 442 0.64 18.54 6.42
C PHE A 442 0.21 19.79 7.19
N ARG A 443 -1.07 19.96 7.51
CA ARG A 443 -1.56 21.10 8.31
C ARG A 443 -0.89 21.14 9.67
N VAL A 444 -0.94 20.04 10.41
CA VAL A 444 -0.32 19.92 11.74
C VAL A 444 1.18 20.16 11.66
N ARG A 445 1.83 19.64 10.61
CA ARG A 445 3.26 19.79 10.44
C ARG A 445 3.70 21.22 10.10
N LEU A 446 2.95 21.93 9.25
CA LEU A 446 3.20 23.35 8.94
C LEU A 446 3.14 24.20 10.22
N GLU A 447 2.10 24.01 11.02
CA GLU A 447 1.90 24.71 12.28
C GLU A 447 3.05 24.45 13.23
N ARG A 448 3.41 23.19 13.49
CA ARG A 448 4.51 22.83 14.40
C ARG A 448 5.89 23.31 13.96
N LEU A 449 6.10 23.44 12.66
CA LEU A 449 7.35 23.95 12.09
C LEU A 449 7.40 25.47 12.02
N GLY A 450 6.31 26.17 12.39
CA GLY A 450 6.22 27.61 12.35
C GLY A 450 6.27 28.18 10.91
N VAL A 451 5.69 27.48 9.95
CA VAL A 451 5.57 27.97 8.58
C VAL A 451 4.53 29.09 8.52
N ASP A 452 4.90 30.25 7.98
CA ASP A 452 4.00 31.36 7.73
C ASP A 452 3.05 31.02 6.56
N LEU A 453 1.86 30.52 6.87
CA LEU A 453 0.86 30.07 5.88
C LEU A 453 -0.10 31.19 5.53
N ARG A 454 -0.11 31.61 4.24
CA ARG A 454 -0.94 32.66 3.70
C ARG A 454 -1.96 32.12 2.72
N LEU A 455 -3.16 31.82 3.19
CA LEU A 455 -4.30 31.36 2.39
C LEU A 455 -5.05 32.55 1.76
N GLY A 456 -5.72 32.30 0.64
CA GLY A 456 -6.44 33.33 -0.13
C GLY A 456 -5.52 34.36 -0.79
N HIS A 457 -4.22 34.07 -0.84
CA HIS A 457 -3.20 34.97 -1.35
C HIS A 457 -2.60 34.47 -2.67
N ARG A 458 -2.99 35.11 -3.76
CA ARG A 458 -2.40 34.89 -5.09
C ARG A 458 -1.21 35.83 -5.28
N VAL A 459 0.00 35.29 -5.26
CA VAL A 459 1.24 36.04 -5.47
C VAL A 459 1.26 36.67 -6.86
N ARG A 460 1.60 37.96 -6.96
CA ARG A 460 1.75 38.72 -8.19
C ARG A 460 3.20 38.81 -8.63
N GLN A 461 3.40 39.11 -9.90
CA GLN A 461 4.74 39.35 -10.46
C GLN A 461 5.44 40.49 -9.72
N GLY A 462 6.71 40.31 -9.30
CA GLY A 462 7.50 41.29 -8.56
C GLY A 462 7.22 41.42 -7.07
N GLU A 463 6.14 40.83 -6.55
CA GLU A 463 5.74 40.96 -5.13
C GLU A 463 6.77 40.43 -4.14
N LEU A 464 7.56 39.42 -4.54
CA LEU A 464 8.51 38.75 -3.65
C LEU A 464 9.93 39.31 -3.75
N ASP A 465 10.17 40.29 -4.60
CA ASP A 465 11.51 40.82 -4.89
C ASP A 465 12.11 41.44 -3.60
N GLY A 466 13.38 41.08 -3.30
CA GLY A 466 14.14 41.55 -2.13
C GLY A 466 13.68 40.99 -0.78
N GLN A 467 12.58 40.28 -0.72
CA GLN A 467 12.02 39.74 0.54
C GLN A 467 12.53 38.32 0.86
N PHE A 468 12.89 37.53 -0.17
CA PHE A 468 13.28 36.12 -0.05
C PHE A 468 14.61 35.85 -0.72
N ASP A 469 15.27 34.78 -0.30
CA ASP A 469 16.54 34.30 -0.84
C ASP A 469 16.32 33.23 -1.94
N ASP A 470 15.28 32.42 -1.79
CA ASP A 470 14.84 31.41 -2.77
C ASP A 470 13.29 31.43 -2.91
N VAL A 471 12.79 31.23 -4.14
CA VAL A 471 11.36 31.11 -4.45
C VAL A 471 11.10 29.75 -5.09
N VAL A 472 10.22 28.96 -4.48
CA VAL A 472 9.79 27.64 -4.96
C VAL A 472 8.40 27.78 -5.58
N VAL A 473 8.33 27.63 -6.90
CA VAL A 473 7.05 27.71 -7.66
C VAL A 473 6.45 26.30 -7.77
N ALA A 474 5.36 26.06 -7.06
CA ALA A 474 4.62 24.81 -6.97
C ALA A 474 3.14 24.99 -7.32
N THR A 475 2.82 25.91 -8.23
CA THR A 475 1.47 26.34 -8.62
C THR A 475 0.63 25.23 -9.27
N GLY A 476 1.24 24.12 -9.63
CA GLY A 476 0.52 22.92 -10.06
C GLY A 476 0.14 22.92 -11.55
N ILE A 477 -1.10 22.52 -11.84
CA ILE A 477 -1.60 22.25 -13.19
C ILE A 477 -3.01 22.83 -13.38
N GLN A 478 -3.39 22.95 -14.65
CA GLN A 478 -4.75 23.22 -15.09
C GLN A 478 -5.22 22.13 -16.06
N PRO A 479 -6.55 21.89 -16.18
CA PRO A 479 -7.10 20.96 -17.16
C PRO A 479 -6.75 21.41 -18.59
N ARG A 480 -6.27 20.47 -19.41
CA ARG A 480 -6.07 20.74 -20.84
C ARG A 480 -7.40 20.72 -21.57
N ARG A 481 -7.62 21.67 -22.47
CA ARG A 481 -8.74 21.69 -23.41
C ARG A 481 -8.29 21.10 -24.76
N PRO A 482 -8.71 19.88 -25.12
CA PRO A 482 -8.43 19.34 -26.46
C PRO A 482 -9.20 20.08 -27.54
N ARG A 483 -8.75 19.97 -28.81
CA ARG A 483 -9.46 20.53 -29.94
C ARG A 483 -10.57 19.54 -30.32
N ILE A 484 -11.80 19.86 -29.97
CA ILE A 484 -13.04 19.16 -30.34
C ILE A 484 -14.06 20.25 -30.70
N ASP A 485 -14.72 20.14 -31.84
CA ASP A 485 -15.74 21.09 -32.23
C ASP A 485 -16.87 21.10 -31.19
N GLY A 486 -17.33 22.29 -30.79
CA GLY A 486 -18.36 22.46 -29.75
C GLY A 486 -17.89 22.31 -28.30
N ILE A 487 -16.58 22.18 -28.01
CA ILE A 487 -16.03 22.01 -26.63
C ILE A 487 -16.33 23.18 -25.68
N GLY A 488 -16.71 24.34 -26.21
CA GLY A 488 -17.12 25.51 -25.42
C GLY A 488 -18.61 25.53 -25.04
N GLY A 489 -19.38 24.54 -25.46
CA GLY A 489 -20.81 24.44 -25.21
C GLY A 489 -21.20 24.26 -23.74
N PRO A 490 -22.44 24.56 -23.38
CA PRO A 490 -22.94 24.56 -22.00
C PRO A 490 -23.02 23.14 -21.39
N THR A 491 -23.04 22.09 -22.20
CA THR A 491 -23.08 20.68 -21.78
C THR A 491 -21.70 20.12 -21.44
N VAL A 492 -20.63 20.89 -21.71
CA VAL A 492 -19.25 20.46 -21.48
C VAL A 492 -18.75 20.94 -20.13
N LEU A 493 -18.25 19.97 -19.32
CA LEU A 493 -17.71 20.23 -18.00
C LEU A 493 -16.23 19.77 -17.92
N SER A 494 -15.43 20.45 -17.14
CA SER A 494 -14.14 19.90 -16.75
C SER A 494 -14.30 18.91 -15.58
N TYR A 495 -13.31 18.03 -15.39
CA TYR A 495 -13.30 17.15 -14.20
C TYR A 495 -13.29 17.96 -12.89
N VAL A 496 -12.74 19.16 -12.90
CA VAL A 496 -12.70 20.06 -11.73
C VAL A 496 -14.11 20.52 -11.38
N ASP A 497 -14.91 20.91 -12.38
CA ASP A 497 -16.29 21.37 -12.18
C ASP A 497 -17.14 20.23 -11.59
N VAL A 498 -17.05 19.04 -12.18
CA VAL A 498 -17.76 17.84 -11.70
C VAL A 498 -17.40 17.53 -10.25
N LEU A 499 -16.11 17.46 -9.93
CA LEU A 499 -15.65 17.14 -8.58
C LEU A 499 -15.89 18.27 -7.56
N ARG A 500 -16.17 19.50 -8.02
CA ARG A 500 -16.63 20.61 -7.16
C ARG A 500 -18.13 20.64 -6.95
N GLY A 501 -18.89 19.80 -7.66
CA GLY A 501 -20.32 19.66 -7.46
C GLY A 501 -21.18 20.36 -8.52
N ALA A 502 -20.64 20.66 -9.69
CA ALA A 502 -21.46 21.12 -10.81
C ALA A 502 -22.58 20.11 -11.12
N PRO A 503 -23.77 20.56 -11.48
CA PRO A 503 -24.87 19.67 -11.87
C PRO A 503 -24.48 18.80 -13.07
N VAL A 504 -24.75 17.49 -12.96
CA VAL A 504 -24.46 16.51 -14.01
C VAL A 504 -25.70 15.66 -14.27
N GLY A 505 -26.08 15.51 -15.52
CA GLY A 505 -27.24 14.72 -15.95
C GLY A 505 -27.08 13.22 -15.77
N ALA A 506 -28.05 12.46 -16.23
CA ALA A 506 -28.13 11.01 -16.05
C ALA A 506 -27.19 10.22 -17.00
N ARG A 507 -26.87 10.78 -18.17
CA ARG A 507 -26.05 10.16 -19.23
C ARG A 507 -24.80 11.01 -19.47
N VAL A 508 -23.62 10.43 -19.29
CA VAL A 508 -22.36 11.17 -19.30
C VAL A 508 -21.30 10.48 -20.15
N ALA A 509 -20.65 11.24 -21.05
CA ALA A 509 -19.46 10.81 -21.76
C ALA A 509 -18.19 11.44 -21.14
N ILE A 510 -17.21 10.65 -20.77
CA ILE A 510 -15.92 11.10 -20.25
C ILE A 510 -14.87 10.98 -21.36
N VAL A 511 -14.29 12.11 -21.75
CA VAL A 511 -13.22 12.21 -22.75
C VAL A 511 -11.87 12.11 -22.05
N GLY A 512 -11.24 10.94 -22.15
CA GLY A 512 -9.94 10.64 -21.53
C GLY A 512 -10.03 9.58 -20.44
N ALA A 513 -9.45 8.40 -20.68
CA ALA A 513 -9.44 7.25 -19.78
C ALA A 513 -8.09 7.05 -19.08
N GLY A 514 -7.45 8.14 -18.65
CA GLY A 514 -6.35 8.13 -17.68
C GLY A 514 -6.85 7.99 -16.24
N GLY A 515 -5.95 8.08 -15.25
CA GLY A 515 -6.31 7.98 -13.83
C GLY A 515 -7.47 8.90 -13.41
N ILE A 516 -7.45 10.16 -13.88
CA ILE A 516 -8.53 11.13 -13.60
C ILE A 516 -9.86 10.69 -14.22
N GLY A 517 -9.85 10.18 -15.45
CA GLY A 517 -11.07 9.70 -16.09
C GLY A 517 -11.70 8.52 -15.34
N PHE A 518 -10.88 7.59 -14.86
CA PHE A 518 -11.34 6.49 -14.00
C PHE A 518 -11.90 6.98 -12.68
N ASP A 519 -11.27 7.96 -12.05
CA ASP A 519 -11.72 8.56 -10.79
C ASP A 519 -13.06 9.28 -10.96
N VAL A 520 -13.20 10.06 -12.02
CA VAL A 520 -14.46 10.78 -12.35
C VAL A 520 -15.56 9.78 -12.69
N ALA A 521 -15.25 8.71 -13.42
CA ALA A 521 -16.23 7.66 -13.71
C ALA A 521 -16.72 7.00 -12.41
N ALA A 522 -15.80 6.64 -11.50
CA ALA A 522 -16.17 6.07 -10.19
C ALA A 522 -17.03 7.05 -9.36
N PHE A 523 -16.69 8.34 -9.39
CA PHE A 523 -17.48 9.39 -8.71
C PHE A 523 -18.90 9.52 -9.28
N LEU A 524 -19.05 9.47 -10.60
CA LEU A 524 -20.34 9.64 -11.27
C LEU A 524 -21.28 8.45 -11.15
N VAL A 525 -20.75 7.22 -11.06
CA VAL A 525 -21.58 6.02 -10.89
C VAL A 525 -21.97 5.76 -9.43
N ALA A 526 -21.24 6.31 -8.48
CA ALA A 526 -21.56 6.19 -7.06
C ALA A 526 -22.85 6.93 -6.71
N ALA A 527 -23.60 6.39 -5.76
CA ALA A 527 -24.66 7.14 -5.13
C ALA A 527 -24.10 8.40 -4.44
N PRO A 528 -24.85 9.51 -4.39
CA PRO A 528 -24.45 10.68 -3.63
C PRO A 528 -24.12 10.27 -2.17
N SER A 529 -22.94 10.63 -1.71
CA SER A 529 -22.51 10.41 -0.32
C SER A 529 -22.04 11.75 0.27
N ASP A 530 -22.15 11.87 1.59
CA ASP A 530 -21.63 13.01 2.36
C ASP A 530 -20.11 12.93 2.59
N GLY A 531 -19.42 12.09 1.81
CA GLY A 531 -17.98 11.88 1.89
C GLY A 531 -17.53 11.00 3.04
N GLN A 532 -18.44 10.23 3.61
CA GLN A 532 -18.11 9.18 4.58
C GLN A 532 -17.51 7.95 3.87
N PRO A 533 -16.61 7.21 4.53
CA PRO A 533 -16.14 5.93 4.01
C PRO A 533 -17.30 4.97 3.80
N ARG A 534 -17.20 4.17 2.76
CA ARG A 534 -18.20 3.15 2.44
C ARG A 534 -18.35 2.15 3.58
N ALA A 535 -19.61 1.74 3.87
CA ALA A 535 -19.90 0.72 4.88
C ALA A 535 -19.29 -0.64 4.48
N LEU A 536 -18.78 -1.37 5.49
CA LEU A 536 -18.15 -2.68 5.26
C LEU A 536 -19.08 -3.66 4.55
N GLY A 537 -20.34 -3.75 4.98
CA GLY A 537 -21.33 -4.66 4.39
C GLY A 537 -21.60 -4.41 2.90
N GLU A 538 -21.64 -3.14 2.48
CA GLU A 538 -21.79 -2.79 1.07
C GLU A 538 -20.57 -3.20 0.24
N TRP A 539 -19.36 -2.98 0.79
CA TRP A 539 -18.13 -3.38 0.15
C TRP A 539 -18.01 -4.90 0.01
N LEU A 540 -18.36 -5.66 1.06
CA LEU A 540 -18.38 -7.12 1.04
C LEU A 540 -19.36 -7.66 -0.01
N THR A 541 -20.52 -7.02 -0.14
CA THR A 541 -21.55 -7.40 -1.11
C THR A 541 -21.11 -7.12 -2.55
N GLU A 542 -20.53 -5.95 -2.81
CA GLU A 542 -20.02 -5.59 -4.15
C GLU A 542 -18.95 -6.57 -4.64
N TRP A 543 -18.04 -6.96 -3.73
CA TRP A 543 -16.89 -7.79 -4.10
C TRP A 543 -17.12 -9.29 -3.89
N GLY A 544 -18.30 -9.68 -3.43
CA GLY A 544 -18.65 -11.08 -3.21
C GLY A 544 -17.78 -11.74 -2.13
N VAL A 545 -17.53 -11.03 -1.02
CA VAL A 545 -16.74 -11.57 0.09
C VAL A 545 -17.65 -12.20 1.13
N ASP A 546 -17.36 -13.43 1.51
CA ASP A 546 -17.97 -14.15 2.62
C ASP A 546 -16.95 -14.27 3.77
N LEU A 547 -17.10 -13.43 4.80
CA LEU A 547 -16.22 -13.46 5.98
C LEU A 547 -16.39 -14.73 6.82
N ASP A 548 -17.56 -15.39 6.71
CA ASP A 548 -17.80 -16.65 7.40
C ASP A 548 -17.11 -17.83 6.74
N ASN A 549 -16.64 -17.64 5.50
CA ASN A 549 -16.00 -18.67 4.70
C ASN A 549 -16.86 -19.96 4.64
N SER A 550 -18.16 -19.76 4.48
CA SER A 550 -19.15 -20.84 4.38
C SER A 550 -19.00 -21.64 3.09
N GLN A 551 -18.47 -20.98 2.04
CA GLN A 551 -18.09 -21.61 0.78
C GLN A 551 -16.55 -21.61 0.64
N PRO A 552 -15.96 -22.63 -0.02
CA PRO A 552 -14.50 -22.74 -0.16
C PRO A 552 -13.85 -21.48 -0.72
N GLY A 553 -12.92 -20.90 0.06
CA GLY A 553 -12.18 -19.69 -0.31
C GLY A 553 -12.80 -18.37 0.15
N GLY A 554 -13.98 -18.37 0.78
CA GLY A 554 -14.64 -17.16 1.29
C GLY A 554 -15.18 -16.26 0.19
N LEU A 555 -15.71 -16.86 -0.89
CA LEU A 555 -16.32 -16.15 -2.01
C LEU A 555 -17.82 -16.44 -2.08
N ARG A 556 -18.58 -15.41 -2.47
CA ARG A 556 -20.00 -15.50 -2.86
C ARG A 556 -20.21 -14.70 -4.15
N GLU A 557 -21.39 -14.80 -4.75
CA GLU A 557 -21.72 -14.03 -5.95
C GLU A 557 -21.68 -12.52 -5.65
N PRO A 558 -20.92 -11.72 -6.41
CA PRO A 558 -20.91 -10.26 -6.27
C PRO A 558 -22.28 -9.66 -6.61
N ALA A 559 -22.77 -8.75 -5.78
CA ALA A 559 -24.01 -8.02 -6.02
C ALA A 559 -23.77 -6.50 -5.90
N PRO A 560 -23.24 -5.86 -6.96
CA PRO A 560 -23.01 -4.42 -6.97
C PRO A 560 -24.32 -3.63 -6.97
N THR A 561 -24.31 -2.45 -6.37
CA THR A 561 -25.44 -1.55 -6.37
C THR A 561 -25.72 -0.98 -7.78
N ARG A 562 -26.97 -0.61 -8.06
CA ARG A 562 -27.32 0.04 -9.33
C ARG A 562 -26.57 1.37 -9.45
N PRO A 563 -25.90 1.65 -10.59
CA PRO A 563 -25.17 2.91 -10.77
C PRO A 563 -26.11 4.11 -10.81
N ALA A 564 -25.66 5.22 -10.23
CA ALA A 564 -26.44 6.46 -10.19
C ALA A 564 -26.61 7.10 -11.58
N ARG A 565 -25.65 6.84 -12.49
CA ARG A 565 -25.64 7.41 -13.87
C ARG A 565 -25.13 6.38 -14.88
N GLN A 566 -25.57 6.58 -16.13
CA GLN A 566 -25.03 5.86 -17.27
C GLN A 566 -23.77 6.58 -17.77
N VAL A 567 -22.61 5.89 -17.75
CA VAL A 567 -21.32 6.50 -18.05
C VAL A 567 -20.60 5.78 -19.18
N TRP A 568 -20.10 6.57 -20.16
CA TRP A 568 -19.14 6.14 -21.18
C TRP A 568 -17.76 6.69 -20.86
N LEU A 569 -16.75 5.84 -20.77
CA LEU A 569 -15.35 6.23 -20.56
C LEU A 569 -14.55 5.99 -21.85
N LEU A 570 -14.07 7.05 -22.47
CA LEU A 570 -13.56 7.07 -23.83
C LEU A 570 -12.07 7.38 -23.88
N GLN A 571 -11.32 6.66 -24.74
CA GLN A 571 -9.90 6.96 -24.99
C GLN A 571 -9.57 6.94 -26.49
N ARG A 572 -8.68 7.86 -26.94
CA ARG A 572 -8.19 7.91 -28.33
C ARG A 572 -7.26 6.73 -28.67
N LYS A 573 -6.41 6.34 -27.71
CA LYS A 573 -5.48 5.22 -27.93
C LYS A 573 -6.26 3.93 -28.17
N PRO A 574 -5.84 3.10 -29.14
CA PRO A 574 -6.45 1.78 -29.32
C PRO A 574 -6.21 0.90 -28.09
N GLY A 575 -7.01 -0.17 -27.98
CA GLY A 575 -6.94 -1.13 -26.89
C GLY A 575 -7.79 -0.73 -25.65
N ALA A 576 -7.75 -1.57 -24.63
CA ALA A 576 -8.62 -1.44 -23.45
C ALA A 576 -8.27 -0.22 -22.59
N PRO A 577 -9.24 0.64 -22.24
CA PRO A 577 -9.05 1.72 -21.30
C PRO A 577 -8.47 1.24 -19.96
N GLY A 578 -7.55 2.05 -19.40
CA GLY A 578 -6.92 1.76 -18.12
C GLY A 578 -5.76 0.76 -18.15
N ALA A 579 -5.25 0.37 -19.33
CA ALA A 579 -4.07 -0.49 -19.44
C ALA A 579 -2.80 0.13 -18.80
N GLN A 580 -2.75 1.47 -18.69
CA GLN A 580 -1.61 2.23 -18.13
C GLN A 580 -1.76 2.53 -16.63
N LEU A 581 -2.85 2.13 -16.00
CA LEU A 581 -3.04 2.32 -14.55
C LEU A 581 -2.03 1.50 -13.75
N GLY A 582 -1.82 1.89 -12.49
CA GLY A 582 -0.91 1.19 -11.58
C GLY A 582 -1.13 -0.32 -11.55
N LYS A 583 -0.04 -1.07 -11.55
CA LYS A 583 -0.07 -2.54 -11.71
C LYS A 583 -0.92 -3.24 -10.64
N THR A 584 -0.85 -2.72 -9.40
CA THR A 584 -1.51 -3.35 -8.24
C THR A 584 -2.89 -2.80 -7.93
N SER A 585 -3.26 -1.63 -8.44
CA SER A 585 -4.58 -1.00 -8.22
C SER A 585 -5.42 -0.87 -9.49
N GLY A 586 -4.81 -0.83 -10.67
CA GLY A 586 -5.52 -0.57 -11.93
C GLY A 586 -6.57 -1.63 -12.27
N TRP A 587 -6.34 -2.90 -11.91
CA TRP A 587 -7.32 -3.95 -12.11
C TRP A 587 -8.57 -3.75 -11.21
N VAL A 588 -8.38 -3.21 -10.00
CA VAL A 588 -9.48 -2.88 -9.07
C VAL A 588 -10.36 -1.79 -9.67
N HIS A 589 -9.76 -0.71 -10.18
CA HIS A 589 -10.49 0.37 -10.84
C HIS A 589 -11.28 -0.14 -12.06
N ARG A 590 -10.67 -0.98 -12.91
CA ARG A 590 -11.38 -1.58 -14.06
C ARG A 590 -12.52 -2.51 -13.62
N ALA A 591 -12.32 -3.33 -12.61
CA ALA A 591 -13.35 -4.21 -12.08
C ALA A 591 -14.52 -3.42 -11.51
N HIS A 592 -14.24 -2.43 -10.65
CA HIS A 592 -15.25 -1.56 -10.07
C HIS A 592 -16.11 -0.86 -11.14
N LEU A 593 -15.50 -0.29 -12.18
CA LEU A 593 -16.26 0.35 -13.26
C LEU A 593 -17.10 -0.65 -14.08
N ARG A 594 -16.62 -1.88 -14.27
CA ARG A 594 -17.40 -2.94 -14.93
C ARG A 594 -18.59 -3.39 -14.06
N HIS A 595 -18.39 -3.56 -12.77
CA HIS A 595 -19.48 -3.87 -11.82
C HIS A 595 -20.58 -2.80 -11.87
N ASN A 596 -20.18 -1.54 -12.11
CA ASN A 596 -21.10 -0.40 -12.23
C ASN A 596 -21.51 -0.10 -13.69
N ALA A 597 -21.41 -1.10 -14.58
CA ALA A 597 -21.87 -1.03 -15.97
C ALA A 597 -21.31 0.14 -16.80
N VAL A 598 -20.14 0.69 -16.46
CA VAL A 598 -19.47 1.73 -17.25
C VAL A 598 -19.03 1.16 -18.59
N ARG A 599 -19.44 1.81 -19.69
CA ARG A 599 -19.06 1.45 -21.06
C ARG A 599 -17.70 2.06 -21.39
N MET A 600 -16.68 1.22 -21.56
CA MET A 600 -15.30 1.64 -21.81
C MET A 600 -14.93 1.39 -23.28
N LEU A 601 -14.57 2.45 -24.02
CA LEU A 601 -14.23 2.39 -25.45
C LEU A 601 -12.81 2.95 -25.70
N GLY A 602 -12.00 2.18 -26.44
CA GLY A 602 -10.70 2.60 -26.96
C GLY A 602 -10.73 2.86 -28.46
N GLY A 603 -9.72 3.55 -29.00
CA GLY A 603 -9.65 3.89 -30.43
C GLY A 603 -10.67 4.93 -30.87
N VAL A 604 -11.14 5.79 -29.98
CA VAL A 604 -12.21 6.76 -30.23
C VAL A 604 -11.63 8.06 -30.79
N GLU A 605 -12.13 8.48 -31.95
CA GLU A 605 -11.96 9.84 -32.48
C GLU A 605 -13.14 10.69 -32.05
N TYR A 606 -12.88 11.86 -31.47
CA TYR A 606 -13.91 12.82 -31.03
C TYR A 606 -14.12 13.83 -32.13
N LEU A 607 -15.32 13.91 -32.70
CA LEU A 607 -15.61 14.75 -33.87
C LEU A 607 -16.29 16.07 -33.48
N LYS A 608 -17.41 15.99 -32.76
CA LYS A 608 -18.22 17.15 -32.43
C LYS A 608 -19.02 16.97 -31.16
N ILE A 609 -19.25 18.06 -30.44
CA ILE A 609 -20.16 18.14 -29.27
C ILE A 609 -21.27 19.14 -29.62
N ASP A 610 -22.54 18.78 -29.46
CA ASP A 610 -23.67 19.65 -29.56
C ASP A 610 -24.78 19.24 -28.55
N GLU A 611 -26.00 19.76 -28.72
CA GLU A 611 -27.14 19.51 -27.83
C GLU A 611 -27.56 18.04 -27.78
N ARG A 612 -27.25 17.23 -28.81
CA ARG A 612 -27.54 15.78 -28.83
C ARG A 612 -26.53 14.98 -28.02
N GLY A 613 -25.33 15.54 -27.75
CA GLY A 613 -24.27 14.88 -27.02
C GLY A 613 -22.92 14.92 -27.73
N LEU A 614 -22.25 13.77 -27.88
CA LEU A 614 -20.90 13.63 -28.45
C LEU A 614 -20.91 12.73 -29.70
N LEU A 615 -20.56 13.30 -30.85
CA LEU A 615 -20.30 12.53 -32.08
C LEU A 615 -18.90 11.94 -32.02
N ILE A 616 -18.83 10.63 -32.18
CA ILE A 616 -17.56 9.88 -32.17
C ILE A 616 -17.44 9.05 -33.44
N ARG A 617 -16.18 8.73 -33.81
CA ARG A 617 -15.86 7.67 -34.78
C ARG A 617 -15.09 6.55 -34.10
N VAL A 618 -15.57 5.31 -34.25
CA VAL A 618 -14.93 4.09 -33.71
C VAL A 618 -14.96 3.04 -34.81
N ASP A 619 -13.83 2.40 -35.05
CA ASP A 619 -13.67 1.37 -36.12
C ASP A 619 -14.13 1.84 -37.50
N GLY A 620 -14.02 3.16 -37.78
CA GLY A 620 -14.41 3.80 -39.03
C GLY A 620 -15.88 4.26 -39.09
N GLU A 621 -16.72 3.86 -38.14
CA GLU A 621 -18.13 4.22 -38.10
C GLU A 621 -18.39 5.45 -37.21
N GLU A 622 -19.19 6.38 -37.70
CA GLU A 622 -19.64 7.55 -36.93
C GLU A 622 -20.96 7.25 -36.21
N ARG A 623 -21.00 7.62 -34.91
CA ARG A 623 -22.21 7.50 -34.13
C ARG A 623 -22.32 8.58 -33.06
N TRP A 624 -23.53 8.99 -32.75
CA TRP A 624 -23.82 9.84 -31.62
C TRP A 624 -23.89 9.05 -30.34
N LEU A 625 -23.19 9.54 -29.33
CA LEU A 625 -23.48 9.19 -27.94
C LEU A 625 -24.43 10.25 -27.40
N GLU A 626 -25.70 9.90 -27.29
CA GLU A 626 -26.71 10.76 -26.71
C GLU A 626 -26.50 10.89 -25.20
N VAL A 627 -25.83 11.97 -24.80
CA VAL A 627 -25.47 12.25 -23.42
C VAL A 627 -25.85 13.66 -23.02
N ASP A 628 -26.17 13.80 -21.73
CA ASP A 628 -26.56 15.08 -21.16
C ASP A 628 -25.34 15.98 -20.89
N ASN A 629 -24.18 15.35 -20.60
CA ASN A 629 -22.91 16.07 -20.39
C ASN A 629 -21.72 15.34 -21.00
N VAL A 630 -20.72 16.11 -21.43
CA VAL A 630 -19.39 15.66 -21.83
C VAL A 630 -18.38 16.18 -20.82
N VAL A 631 -17.67 15.27 -20.12
CA VAL A 631 -16.67 15.63 -19.12
C VAL A 631 -15.25 15.46 -19.67
N ILE A 632 -14.48 16.54 -19.65
CA ILE A 632 -13.13 16.56 -20.20
C ILE A 632 -12.10 16.14 -19.14
N CYS A 633 -11.47 14.97 -19.38
CA CYS A 633 -10.37 14.40 -18.58
C CYS A 633 -9.13 14.16 -19.46
N ALA A 634 -8.92 14.95 -20.51
CA ALA A 634 -7.97 14.72 -21.60
C ALA A 634 -6.54 15.22 -21.32
N GLY A 635 -6.10 15.21 -20.08
CA GLY A 635 -4.77 15.59 -19.66
C GLY A 635 -4.71 16.95 -18.97
N GLN A 636 -3.50 17.40 -18.70
CA GLN A 636 -3.21 18.58 -17.87
C GLN A 636 -2.07 19.39 -18.47
N GLU A 637 -2.01 20.69 -18.15
CA GLU A 637 -0.96 21.63 -18.54
C GLU A 637 -0.37 22.30 -17.30
N PRO A 638 0.93 22.66 -17.32
CA PRO A 638 1.54 23.39 -16.21
C PRO A 638 0.89 24.75 -16.01
N LEU A 639 0.60 25.10 -14.77
CA LEU A 639 0.15 26.44 -14.42
C LEU A 639 1.38 27.32 -14.12
N ARG A 640 1.73 28.23 -15.04
CA ARG A 640 2.91 29.11 -14.97
C ARG A 640 2.48 30.57 -15.19
N GLU A 641 1.79 31.14 -14.22
CA GLU A 641 1.36 32.54 -14.27
C GLU A 641 2.48 33.53 -13.95
N LEU A 642 3.46 33.08 -13.14
CA LEU A 642 4.63 33.88 -12.79
C LEU A 642 5.71 33.69 -13.84
N GLN A 643 6.01 34.76 -14.55
CA GLN A 643 7.19 34.80 -15.42
C GLN A 643 8.43 34.90 -14.55
N ILE A 644 9.36 33.94 -14.71
CA ILE A 644 10.66 34.00 -14.07
C ILE A 644 11.45 35.10 -14.79
N SER A 645 11.35 36.32 -14.30
CA SER A 645 12.12 37.44 -14.82
C SER A 645 13.59 37.23 -14.47
N GLN A 646 14.48 37.25 -15.47
CA GLN A 646 15.93 37.21 -15.28
C GLN A 646 16.49 38.51 -14.63
N ALA A 647 15.63 39.47 -14.33
CA ALA A 647 16.03 40.81 -13.88
C ALA A 647 16.44 40.92 -12.40
N ALA A 648 16.18 39.91 -11.57
CA ALA A 648 16.62 39.92 -10.18
C ALA A 648 17.83 38.99 -10.01
N GLU A 649 19.05 39.52 -10.15
CA GLU A 649 20.31 38.77 -9.99
C GLU A 649 20.49 38.10 -8.62
N SER A 650 19.68 38.46 -7.62
CA SER A 650 19.73 37.94 -6.24
C SER A 650 18.69 36.87 -5.89
N LEU A 651 17.63 36.64 -6.70
CA LEU A 651 16.52 35.76 -6.39
C LEU A 651 16.59 34.45 -7.19
N ARG A 652 16.64 33.30 -6.49
CA ARG A 652 16.71 31.98 -7.11
C ARG A 652 15.32 31.37 -7.23
N PHE A 653 14.88 31.08 -8.44
CA PHE A 653 13.60 30.42 -8.72
C PHE A 653 13.77 28.92 -8.95
N HIS A 654 12.88 28.14 -8.35
CA HIS A 654 12.84 26.68 -8.48
C HIS A 654 11.43 26.23 -8.86
N LEU A 655 11.31 25.52 -9.97
CA LEU A 655 10.04 24.94 -10.43
C LEU A 655 9.94 23.49 -9.97
N ILE A 656 8.83 23.10 -9.32
CA ILE A 656 8.55 21.72 -8.88
C ILE A 656 7.14 21.27 -9.22
N GLY A 657 6.93 19.96 -9.19
CA GLY A 657 5.62 19.33 -9.39
C GLY A 657 5.01 19.67 -10.76
N GLY A 658 3.72 19.95 -10.77
CA GLY A 658 2.96 20.25 -11.98
C GLY A 658 3.40 21.51 -12.71
N ALA A 659 3.86 22.54 -11.99
CA ALA A 659 4.40 23.77 -12.57
C ALA A 659 5.65 23.50 -13.41
N ARG A 660 6.46 22.52 -13.05
CA ARG A 660 7.62 22.07 -13.83
C ARG A 660 7.20 21.25 -15.04
N VAL A 661 6.44 20.17 -14.83
CA VAL A 661 5.99 19.23 -15.86
C VAL A 661 4.64 18.64 -15.46
N ALA A 662 3.62 18.81 -16.29
CA ALA A 662 2.28 18.25 -16.06
C ALA A 662 2.14 16.79 -16.50
N GLY A 663 2.95 16.34 -17.47
CA GLY A 663 2.90 14.95 -17.99
C GLY A 663 3.21 13.93 -16.89
N GLU A 664 2.41 12.87 -16.82
CA GLU A 664 2.57 11.77 -15.85
C GLU A 664 2.73 12.26 -14.39
N LEU A 665 2.06 13.36 -14.05
CA LEU A 665 2.09 13.92 -12.70
C LEU A 665 1.22 13.05 -11.78
N ASP A 666 1.85 12.52 -10.74
CA ASP A 666 1.19 11.92 -9.60
C ASP A 666 1.67 12.56 -8.28
N ALA A 667 0.95 12.30 -7.20
CA ALA A 667 1.31 12.83 -5.88
C ALA A 667 2.67 12.32 -5.39
N LYS A 668 3.08 11.12 -5.79
CA LYS A 668 4.39 10.53 -5.47
C LYS A 668 5.52 11.41 -6.01
N ARG A 669 5.45 11.78 -7.30
CA ARG A 669 6.43 12.68 -7.94
C ARG A 669 6.40 14.06 -7.31
N ALA A 670 5.21 14.62 -7.11
CA ALA A 670 5.04 15.95 -6.55
C ALA A 670 5.67 16.07 -5.14
N ILE A 671 5.34 15.18 -4.22
CA ILE A 671 5.87 15.16 -2.85
C ILE A 671 7.40 14.93 -2.86
N ARG A 672 7.86 13.99 -3.68
CA ARG A 672 9.30 13.68 -3.78
C ARG A 672 10.10 14.86 -4.32
N GLU A 673 9.63 15.56 -5.37
CA GLU A 673 10.32 16.73 -5.93
C GLU A 673 10.43 17.85 -4.88
N GLY A 674 9.34 18.14 -4.15
CA GLY A 674 9.35 19.10 -3.06
C GLY A 674 10.38 18.76 -1.97
N ALA A 675 10.35 17.50 -1.50
CA ALA A 675 11.28 17.03 -0.48
C ALA A 675 12.74 17.08 -0.96
N MET A 676 13.01 16.63 -2.19
CA MET A 676 14.37 16.59 -2.74
C MET A 676 14.97 17.97 -3.00
N LEU A 677 14.15 18.91 -3.49
CA LEU A 677 14.58 20.29 -3.63
C LEU A 677 14.92 20.89 -2.27
N ALA A 678 13.94 20.85 -1.34
CA ALA A 678 14.13 21.44 -0.02
C ALA A 678 15.26 20.81 0.78
N ALA A 679 15.58 19.53 0.58
CA ALA A 679 16.74 18.88 1.21
C ALA A 679 18.11 19.45 0.77
N ARG A 680 18.15 20.25 -0.31
CA ARG A 680 19.37 20.83 -0.89
C ARG A 680 19.49 22.35 -0.69
N LEU A 681 18.35 23.04 -0.47
CA LEU A 681 18.33 24.49 -0.19
C LEU A 681 19.10 24.82 1.08
#